data_01a5dd36ee5744430ca7017745935d4f
#
_entry.id   01a5dd36ee5744430ca7017745935d4f
#
_cell.length_a   1.000
_cell.length_b   1.000
_cell.length_c   1.000
_cell.angle_alpha   90.00
_cell.angle_beta   90.00
_cell.angle_gamma   90.00
#
_symmetry.space_group_name_H-M   'P 1'
#
loop_
_entity.id
_entity.type
_entity.pdbx_description
1 polymer ?
#
loop_
_entity_poly.entity_id
_entity_poly.type
_entity_poly.pdbx_seq_one_letter_code
_entity_poly.pdbx_strand_id
1 'polypeptide(L)'
;MAKELAKSYKPSEFEDRIYDFWMKGNYFHAEVDKDKKPYTIVMPPPNITGQLHIGHALDLTLQDTLIRWRRMQGYAALWLPGTDHASIATEAKIVEAMRKEGVTKDDLGREGFLKRAWEWKEEYGGRITRQFRKLGSSCDWQRERFTMDEGCSKAVKEVFVKLYNKGLIYRGERIINWCPHCCTSISDAEVDFAEQEGFFWHLRYPLKDGSGYVELATTRPETLLGDTAVAVNPDDERYKDIVGKTLILPLVGREIPVVADAYVEKDFGTGVVKITPAHDPNDFEVGLRHNLEVINVMDDTAHMNENAGKYQGMDRYECREAIVKDLEEGGFLVKIEPHTHNVGTCYRCKTTVEPRVSKQWFVKMEPLAKPAIKCVKEKQTQIIPERFEKVYYHWMENIKDWCISRQLWWGHRIPAWYCDDCGEVIVAKETPVACPKCGKNHLHQDEDTLDTWFSSALWPFSTLGWPDKTPELEYFYPTNTLVTGYDIIFFWVARMIFSAIEQTGQAPFKTVFMHGIVRDELGRKMSKSLGNGPDPIDVINRYGADALRFLLVTGNSPGNDIRYSEKRIEACANFANKLWNAARYVHMNIDDYDVENKLPDTLTTEDKWIVSKFNTVAKEVNENLEKFELGIAVQKVYEFIWDCYCDWYIELAKTRLSGDGEDAQNARQVLLYVLDQILRLLHPFMPYVTEEIWQTIPHEGETVMLAKYPEFKAELDFPEDVAEMERVMDAIRAIRNRRSEMNVPPSKKAKVYVATKFADTFTNGTPFIQKLASANEVEVAEHFDIEGAVTVVTADAKIYIPLSELVDKDAELARLNKELEQVKKRLAQSEGKLNNAGFVAKAPEAVIEKVKGQAAKKREQIALITAAIDALK
;
A
#
# COMPACT_ATOMS: atom_id res chain seq x y z
N MET A 1 5.13 -5.70 -43.28
CA MET A 1 3.98 -6.58 -42.95
C MET A 1 3.67 -6.37 -41.49
N ALA A 2 2.49 -5.88 -41.15
CA ALA A 2 2.03 -5.81 -39.78
C ALA A 2 2.07 -7.22 -39.16
N LYS A 3 2.56 -7.33 -37.94
CA LYS A 3 2.65 -8.61 -37.25
C LYS A 3 1.23 -9.01 -36.82
N GLU A 4 0.70 -10.11 -37.34
CA GLU A 4 -0.62 -10.57 -36.94
C GLU A 4 -0.68 -10.87 -35.44
N LEU A 5 -1.69 -10.32 -34.74
CA LEU A 5 -1.92 -10.62 -33.33
C LEU A 5 -2.34 -12.07 -33.11
N ALA A 6 -1.79 -12.74 -32.14
CA ALA A 6 -2.15 -14.12 -31.80
C ALA A 6 -3.65 -14.27 -31.49
N LYS A 7 -4.20 -15.46 -31.73
CA LYS A 7 -5.65 -15.73 -31.55
C LYS A 7 -6.12 -15.55 -30.09
N SER A 8 -5.24 -15.70 -29.12
CA SER A 8 -5.56 -15.55 -27.70
C SER A 8 -4.50 -14.68 -27.01
N TYR A 9 -4.94 -13.90 -26.05
CA TYR A 9 -4.06 -13.14 -25.18
C TYR A 9 -3.25 -14.07 -24.28
N LYS A 10 -1.92 -14.03 -24.40
CA LYS A 10 -0.99 -14.82 -23.61
C LYS A 10 0.20 -13.96 -23.21
N PRO A 11 0.16 -13.30 -22.04
CA PRO A 11 1.17 -12.35 -21.61
C PRO A 11 2.58 -12.96 -21.54
N SER A 12 2.72 -14.23 -21.18
CA SER A 12 4.02 -14.93 -21.10
C SER A 12 4.75 -15.04 -22.45
N GLU A 13 4.06 -14.85 -23.58
CA GLU A 13 4.68 -14.94 -24.92
C GLU A 13 5.37 -13.62 -25.34
N PHE A 14 5.05 -12.48 -24.68
CA PHE A 14 5.55 -11.17 -25.09
C PHE A 14 6.11 -10.28 -23.96
N GLU A 15 5.73 -10.45 -22.70
CA GLU A 15 6.16 -9.55 -21.62
C GLU A 15 7.68 -9.43 -21.51
N ASP A 16 8.41 -10.54 -21.47
CA ASP A 16 9.87 -10.50 -21.37
C ASP A 16 10.52 -9.84 -22.61
N ARG A 17 9.98 -10.13 -23.81
CA ARG A 17 10.47 -9.53 -25.07
C ARG A 17 10.22 -8.01 -25.12
N ILE A 18 9.07 -7.56 -24.63
CA ILE A 18 8.75 -6.13 -24.57
C ILE A 18 9.66 -5.43 -23.54
N TYR A 19 9.88 -6.04 -22.38
CA TYR A 19 10.77 -5.44 -21.39
C TYR A 19 12.20 -5.31 -21.91
N ASP A 20 12.69 -6.34 -22.59
CA ASP A 20 14.00 -6.31 -23.26
C ASP A 20 14.06 -5.25 -24.37
N PHE A 21 12.98 -5.05 -25.10
CA PHE A 21 12.88 -3.99 -26.11
C PHE A 21 13.01 -2.61 -25.46
N TRP A 22 12.29 -2.34 -24.37
CA TRP A 22 12.40 -1.07 -23.65
C TRP A 22 13.80 -0.84 -23.08
N MET A 23 14.42 -1.89 -22.54
CA MET A 23 15.78 -1.82 -22.01
C MET A 23 16.81 -1.51 -23.08
N LYS A 24 16.72 -2.14 -24.24
CA LYS A 24 17.60 -1.91 -25.38
C LYS A 24 17.46 -0.51 -25.98
N GLY A 25 16.23 0.00 -26.02
CA GLY A 25 15.95 1.37 -26.45
C GLY A 25 16.34 2.44 -25.43
N ASN A 26 16.72 2.05 -24.22
CA ASN A 26 17.07 2.96 -23.12
C ASN A 26 15.93 3.96 -22.75
N TYR A 27 14.66 3.56 -22.96
CA TYR A 27 13.51 4.45 -22.82
C TYR A 27 13.19 4.83 -21.37
N PHE A 28 13.79 4.20 -20.39
CA PHE A 28 13.62 4.49 -18.97
C PHE A 28 14.56 5.56 -18.43
N HIS A 29 15.65 5.82 -19.16
CA HIS A 29 16.65 6.79 -18.74
C HIS A 29 16.15 8.23 -18.85
N ALA A 30 16.35 9.00 -17.80
CA ALA A 30 16.02 10.43 -17.77
C ALA A 30 17.28 11.28 -17.84
N GLU A 31 17.47 11.98 -18.92
CA GLU A 31 18.59 12.92 -19.08
C GLU A 31 18.32 14.26 -18.40
N VAL A 32 19.38 14.93 -17.99
CA VAL A 32 19.34 16.34 -17.58
C VAL A 32 19.11 17.19 -18.82
N ASP A 33 17.87 17.60 -19.03
CA ASP A 33 17.43 18.37 -20.20
C ASP A 33 16.69 19.63 -19.73
N LYS A 34 17.33 20.79 -19.88
CA LYS A 34 16.82 22.08 -19.40
C LYS A 34 15.59 22.59 -20.18
N ASP A 35 15.34 22.01 -21.34
CA ASP A 35 14.16 22.33 -22.17
C ASP A 35 12.92 21.56 -21.69
N LYS A 36 13.09 20.54 -20.86
CA LYS A 36 12.01 19.76 -20.26
C LYS A 36 11.84 20.08 -18.79
N LYS A 37 10.63 19.90 -18.28
CA LYS A 37 10.37 19.95 -16.84
C LYS A 37 10.75 18.62 -16.19
N PRO A 38 11.48 18.61 -15.08
CA PRO A 38 11.76 17.38 -14.36
C PRO A 38 10.51 16.87 -13.63
N TYR A 39 10.34 15.56 -13.60
CA TYR A 39 9.43 14.88 -12.70
C TYR A 39 10.16 13.68 -12.07
N THR A 40 10.40 13.76 -10.78
CA THR A 40 11.27 12.83 -10.07
C THR A 40 10.52 12.11 -8.97
N ILE A 41 10.61 10.79 -8.96
CA ILE A 41 10.26 9.92 -7.84
C ILE A 41 11.50 9.15 -7.42
N VAL A 42 11.89 9.25 -6.16
CA VAL A 42 12.86 8.32 -5.56
C VAL A 42 12.07 7.16 -4.94
N MET A 43 12.36 5.96 -5.40
CA MET A 43 11.66 4.75 -4.95
C MET A 43 11.94 4.50 -3.47
N PRO A 44 10.92 4.14 -2.63
CA PRO A 44 11.18 3.55 -1.34
C PRO A 44 12.06 2.30 -1.48
N PRO A 45 13.33 2.34 -1.01
CA PRO A 45 14.24 1.24 -1.27
C PRO A 45 13.85 0.01 -0.45
N PRO A 46 13.47 -1.12 -1.08
CA PRO A 46 13.13 -2.32 -0.32
C PRO A 46 14.33 -2.88 0.42
N ASN A 47 14.04 -3.42 1.61
CA ASN A 47 15.02 -4.10 2.44
C ASN A 47 15.49 -5.40 1.79
N ILE A 48 16.81 -5.65 1.77
CA ILE A 48 17.40 -6.88 1.24
C ILE A 48 17.19 -8.11 2.16
N THR A 49 16.05 -8.18 2.83
CA THR A 49 15.71 -9.26 3.78
C THR A 49 15.02 -10.46 3.14
N GLY A 50 14.74 -10.39 1.84
CA GLY A 50 14.08 -11.45 1.09
C GLY A 50 13.36 -10.94 -0.15
N GLN A 51 12.45 -11.76 -0.70
CA GLN A 51 11.69 -11.41 -1.89
C GLN A 51 10.57 -10.39 -1.60
N LEU A 52 10.14 -9.69 -2.64
CA LEU A 52 9.02 -8.77 -2.59
C LEU A 52 7.69 -9.50 -2.30
N HIS A 53 6.72 -8.76 -1.80
CA HIS A 53 5.34 -9.20 -1.61
C HIS A 53 4.36 -8.26 -2.32
N ILE A 54 3.09 -8.60 -2.35
CA ILE A 54 2.03 -7.82 -3.04
C ILE A 54 1.99 -6.35 -2.61
N GLY A 55 2.32 -6.02 -1.36
CA GLY A 55 2.40 -4.61 -0.92
C GLY A 55 3.47 -3.80 -1.64
N HIS A 56 4.63 -4.41 -1.93
CA HIS A 56 5.65 -3.76 -2.77
C HIS A 56 5.18 -3.62 -4.22
N ALA A 57 4.46 -4.62 -4.75
CA ALA A 57 3.90 -4.53 -6.10
C ALA A 57 2.89 -3.37 -6.22
N LEU A 58 2.09 -3.11 -5.17
CA LEU A 58 1.21 -1.95 -5.10
C LEU A 58 2.00 -0.65 -5.18
N ASP A 59 2.96 -0.46 -4.28
CA ASP A 59 3.79 0.74 -4.20
C ASP A 59 4.50 1.04 -5.54
N LEU A 60 5.11 0.01 -6.13
CA LEU A 60 5.77 0.11 -7.44
C LEU A 60 4.80 0.45 -8.57
N THR A 61 3.61 -0.14 -8.58
CA THR A 61 2.63 0.09 -9.64
C THR A 61 2.12 1.53 -9.62
N LEU A 62 1.87 2.09 -8.43
CA LEU A 62 1.42 3.48 -8.30
C LEU A 62 2.50 4.46 -8.79
N GLN A 63 3.76 4.23 -8.42
CA GLN A 63 4.90 5.05 -8.87
C GLN A 63 5.08 4.98 -10.39
N ASP A 64 5.10 3.76 -10.94
CA ASP A 64 5.31 3.55 -12.38
C ASP A 64 4.19 4.19 -13.22
N THR A 65 2.95 4.13 -12.73
CA THR A 65 1.82 4.79 -13.38
C THR A 65 2.03 6.30 -13.51
N LEU A 66 2.46 6.95 -12.43
CA LEU A 66 2.76 8.39 -12.44
C LEU A 66 3.96 8.74 -13.32
N ILE A 67 5.01 7.93 -13.29
CA ILE A 67 6.22 8.13 -14.09
C ILE A 67 5.92 7.97 -15.58
N ARG A 68 5.20 6.91 -15.99
CA ARG A 68 4.82 6.69 -17.39
C ARG A 68 3.92 7.80 -17.90
N TRP A 69 2.93 8.20 -17.11
CA TRP A 69 2.04 9.31 -17.44
C TRP A 69 2.84 10.61 -17.70
N ARG A 70 3.74 11.00 -16.78
CA ARG A 70 4.55 12.22 -16.93
C ARG A 70 5.56 12.11 -18.09
N ARG A 71 6.13 10.93 -18.31
CA ARG A 71 7.02 10.69 -19.48
C ARG A 71 6.26 10.93 -20.79
N MET A 72 5.05 10.41 -20.92
CA MET A 72 4.19 10.63 -22.09
C MET A 72 3.72 12.09 -22.23
N GLN A 73 3.70 12.86 -21.15
CA GLN A 73 3.48 14.32 -21.19
C GLN A 73 4.75 15.11 -21.56
N GLY A 74 5.86 14.45 -21.83
CA GLY A 74 7.11 15.10 -22.25
C GLY A 74 8.01 15.61 -21.13
N TYR A 75 7.76 15.21 -19.86
CA TYR A 75 8.66 15.52 -18.75
C TYR A 75 9.96 14.70 -18.85
N ALA A 76 11.04 15.25 -18.30
CA ALA A 76 12.22 14.44 -17.93
C ALA A 76 11.86 13.64 -16.66
N ALA A 77 11.26 12.46 -16.87
CA ALA A 77 10.67 11.67 -15.79
C ALA A 77 11.69 10.66 -15.24
N LEU A 78 12.27 10.99 -14.09
CA LEU A 78 13.21 10.14 -13.38
C LEU A 78 12.50 9.30 -12.31
N TRP A 79 12.54 7.99 -12.48
CA TRP A 79 12.22 7.04 -11.40
C TRP A 79 13.50 6.35 -10.95
N LEU A 80 14.03 6.80 -9.81
CA LEU A 80 15.30 6.34 -9.27
C LEU A 80 15.09 5.09 -8.41
N PRO A 81 15.59 3.91 -8.83
CA PRO A 81 15.47 2.67 -8.07
C PRO A 81 16.61 2.50 -7.07
N GLY A 82 16.39 1.64 -6.08
CA GLY A 82 17.44 1.21 -5.18
C GLY A 82 16.96 0.20 -4.14
N THR A 83 17.89 -0.18 -3.24
CA THR A 83 17.64 -1.11 -2.14
C THR A 83 18.25 -0.60 -0.84
N ASP A 84 17.65 -0.99 0.29
CA ASP A 84 18.11 -0.63 1.64
C ASP A 84 18.84 -1.80 2.30
N HIS A 85 19.96 -1.50 2.93
CA HIS A 85 20.75 -2.48 3.68
C HIS A 85 20.03 -3.00 4.93
N ALA A 86 19.09 -2.22 5.49
CA ALA A 86 18.18 -2.59 6.58
C ALA A 86 18.86 -3.26 7.78
N SER A 87 19.83 -2.59 8.37
CA SER A 87 20.79 -3.09 9.35
C SER A 87 20.32 -4.24 10.26
N ILE A 88 19.41 -3.98 11.23
CA ILE A 88 18.90 -4.98 12.18
C ILE A 88 18.22 -6.15 11.43
N ALA A 89 17.39 -5.82 10.43
CA ALA A 89 16.57 -6.82 9.76
C ALA A 89 17.38 -7.79 8.91
N THR A 90 18.40 -7.28 8.23
CA THR A 90 19.30 -8.08 7.38
C THR A 90 20.27 -8.88 8.25
N GLU A 91 20.88 -8.26 9.26
CA GLU A 91 21.77 -8.97 10.19
C GLU A 91 21.06 -10.15 10.86
N ALA A 92 19.82 -9.94 11.35
CA ALA A 92 19.03 -11.01 11.95
C ALA A 92 18.76 -12.17 10.99
N LYS A 93 18.54 -11.88 9.69
CA LYS A 93 18.35 -12.94 8.67
C LYS A 93 19.62 -13.71 8.37
N ILE A 94 20.74 -13.03 8.32
CA ILE A 94 22.06 -13.66 8.12
C ILE A 94 22.38 -14.54 9.31
N VAL A 95 22.19 -14.06 10.55
CA VAL A 95 22.40 -14.84 11.78
C VAL A 95 21.47 -16.05 11.85
N GLU A 96 20.19 -15.91 11.44
CA GLU A 96 19.26 -17.04 11.35
C GLU A 96 19.76 -18.11 10.36
N ALA A 97 20.29 -17.68 9.19
CA ALA A 97 20.87 -18.59 8.20
C ALA A 97 22.12 -19.30 8.75
N MET A 98 23.02 -18.54 9.39
CA MET A 98 24.23 -19.08 10.02
C MET A 98 23.91 -20.10 11.11
N ARG A 99 22.90 -19.86 11.96
CA ARG A 99 22.46 -20.81 12.99
C ARG A 99 22.06 -22.15 12.39
N LYS A 100 21.39 -22.15 11.24
CA LYS A 100 21.02 -23.41 10.54
C LYS A 100 22.24 -24.19 10.04
N GLU A 101 23.35 -23.49 9.81
CA GLU A 101 24.64 -24.08 9.40
C GLU A 101 25.53 -24.41 10.61
N GLY A 102 25.13 -24.07 11.82
CA GLY A 102 25.90 -24.28 13.04
C GLY A 102 27.08 -23.32 13.23
N VAL A 103 27.04 -22.14 12.58
CA VAL A 103 28.09 -21.10 12.62
C VAL A 103 27.60 -19.90 13.39
N THR A 104 28.44 -19.31 14.24
CA THR A 104 28.18 -18.10 15.02
C THR A 104 28.90 -16.88 14.43
N LYS A 105 28.54 -15.68 14.90
CA LYS A 105 29.28 -14.45 14.53
C LYS A 105 30.71 -14.49 15.02
N ASP A 106 30.93 -15.01 16.21
CA ASP A 106 32.26 -15.09 16.84
C ASP A 106 33.21 -16.04 16.07
N ASP A 107 32.65 -17.13 15.47
CA ASP A 107 33.44 -18.03 14.63
C ASP A 107 33.99 -17.35 13.37
N LEU A 108 33.26 -16.37 12.84
CA LEU A 108 33.65 -15.64 11.62
C LEU A 108 34.45 -14.38 11.90
N GLY A 109 34.25 -13.79 13.08
CA GLY A 109 34.69 -12.44 13.36
C GLY A 109 33.99 -11.39 12.47
N ARG A 110 34.26 -10.10 12.73
CA ARG A 110 33.59 -8.99 12.03
C ARG A 110 33.82 -9.01 10.53
N GLU A 111 35.06 -9.23 10.09
CA GLU A 111 35.42 -9.25 8.65
C GLU A 111 34.74 -10.41 7.90
N GLY A 112 34.77 -11.60 8.46
CA GLY A 112 34.11 -12.76 7.87
C GLY A 112 32.59 -12.60 7.79
N PHE A 113 31.98 -12.05 8.83
CA PHE A 113 30.56 -11.74 8.85
C PHE A 113 30.19 -10.69 7.78
N LEU A 114 30.95 -9.59 7.67
CA LEU A 114 30.72 -8.55 6.67
C LEU A 114 30.84 -9.09 5.25
N LYS A 115 31.84 -9.95 4.97
CA LYS A 115 31.94 -10.61 3.67
C LYS A 115 30.65 -11.36 3.33
N ARG A 116 30.14 -12.16 4.27
CA ARG A 116 28.87 -12.89 4.10
C ARG A 116 27.67 -11.97 3.91
N ALA A 117 27.65 -10.83 4.60
CA ALA A 117 26.60 -9.84 4.44
C ALA A 117 26.60 -9.19 3.05
N TRP A 118 27.76 -8.95 2.47
CA TRP A 118 27.88 -8.48 1.09
C TRP A 118 27.45 -9.55 0.05
N GLU A 119 27.80 -10.81 0.27
CA GLU A 119 27.31 -11.94 -0.56
C GLU A 119 25.77 -12.03 -0.49
N TRP A 120 25.19 -11.87 0.70
CA TRP A 120 23.75 -11.79 0.90
C TRP A 120 23.11 -10.63 0.11
N LYS A 121 23.73 -9.44 0.12
CA LYS A 121 23.27 -8.28 -0.65
C LYS A 121 23.26 -8.58 -2.15
N GLU A 122 24.29 -9.22 -2.69
CA GLU A 122 24.34 -9.56 -4.12
C GLU A 122 23.20 -10.53 -4.50
N GLU A 123 22.95 -11.53 -3.69
CA GLU A 123 21.90 -12.51 -3.95
C GLU A 123 20.50 -11.88 -3.90
N TYR A 124 20.15 -11.25 -2.78
CA TYR A 124 18.79 -10.75 -2.53
C TYR A 124 18.51 -9.43 -3.24
N GLY A 125 19.47 -8.55 -3.35
CA GLY A 125 19.36 -7.33 -4.16
C GLY A 125 19.10 -7.66 -5.63
N GLY A 126 19.88 -8.56 -6.23
CA GLY A 126 19.67 -9.01 -7.60
C GLY A 126 18.30 -9.71 -7.80
N ARG A 127 17.79 -10.42 -6.79
CA ARG A 127 16.46 -11.03 -6.84
C ARG A 127 15.34 -9.96 -6.85
N ILE A 128 15.45 -8.94 -6.00
CA ILE A 128 14.51 -7.83 -5.93
C ILE A 128 14.46 -7.08 -7.27
N THR A 129 15.61 -6.77 -7.86
CA THR A 129 15.70 -6.09 -9.17
C THR A 129 15.02 -6.92 -10.27
N ARG A 130 15.20 -8.25 -10.28
CA ARG A 130 14.48 -9.13 -11.24
C ARG A 130 12.96 -9.10 -11.05
N GLN A 131 12.48 -9.05 -9.80
CA GLN A 131 11.04 -8.94 -9.51
C GLN A 131 10.46 -7.59 -9.98
N PHE A 132 11.20 -6.49 -9.83
CA PHE A 132 10.82 -5.18 -10.38
C PHE A 132 10.64 -5.23 -11.90
N ARG A 133 11.62 -5.79 -12.60
CA ARG A 133 11.59 -5.93 -14.07
C ARG A 133 10.41 -6.78 -14.53
N LYS A 134 10.11 -7.86 -13.82
CA LYS A 134 8.99 -8.74 -14.14
C LYS A 134 7.63 -8.04 -13.99
N LEU A 135 7.50 -7.11 -13.03
CA LEU A 135 6.32 -6.27 -12.86
C LEU A 135 6.18 -5.18 -13.93
N GLY A 136 7.22 -4.96 -14.75
CA GLY A 136 7.23 -3.93 -15.77
C GLY A 136 7.67 -2.54 -15.30
N SER A 137 8.37 -2.46 -14.18
CA SER A 137 8.82 -1.19 -13.60
C SER A 137 9.78 -0.44 -14.55
N SER A 138 9.43 0.79 -14.91
CA SER A 138 10.19 1.63 -15.84
C SER A 138 11.24 2.52 -15.14
N CYS A 139 12.01 1.88 -14.25
CA CYS A 139 13.06 2.54 -13.48
C CYS A 139 14.25 2.92 -14.34
N ASP A 140 14.92 4.00 -13.99
CA ASP A 140 16.23 4.35 -14.54
C ASP A 140 17.34 3.47 -13.94
N TRP A 141 17.53 2.29 -14.51
CA TRP A 141 18.47 1.27 -14.04
C TRP A 141 19.94 1.70 -14.10
N GLN A 142 20.26 2.73 -14.85
CA GLN A 142 21.64 3.29 -14.87
C GLN A 142 21.92 4.07 -13.58
N ARG A 143 20.89 4.49 -12.88
CA ARG A 143 20.98 5.21 -11.60
C ARG A 143 20.53 4.37 -10.41
N GLU A 144 20.58 3.02 -10.52
CA GLU A 144 20.28 2.14 -9.39
C GLU A 144 21.24 2.41 -8.22
N ARG A 145 20.70 2.54 -7.01
CA ARG A 145 21.46 2.89 -5.81
C ARG A 145 21.28 1.84 -4.70
N PHE A 146 22.24 1.83 -3.80
CA PHE A 146 22.17 1.06 -2.57
C PHE A 146 22.53 1.97 -1.39
N THR A 147 21.79 1.90 -0.30
CA THR A 147 22.00 2.82 0.86
C THR A 147 23.40 2.76 1.46
N MET A 148 24.18 1.71 1.20
CA MET A 148 25.60 1.58 1.60
C MET A 148 26.59 1.68 0.41
N ASP A 149 26.16 2.16 -0.76
CA ASP A 149 27.12 2.45 -1.82
C ASP A 149 28.07 3.60 -1.43
N GLU A 150 29.12 3.79 -2.20
CA GLU A 150 30.16 4.79 -1.90
C GLU A 150 29.58 6.21 -1.75
N GLY A 151 28.70 6.63 -2.67
CA GLY A 151 28.11 7.97 -2.66
C GLY A 151 27.18 8.18 -1.46
N CYS A 152 26.32 7.22 -1.17
CA CYS A 152 25.44 7.27 -0.01
C CYS A 152 26.22 7.21 1.30
N SER A 153 27.28 6.40 1.37
CA SER A 153 28.17 6.33 2.53
C SER A 153 28.94 7.63 2.76
N LYS A 154 29.36 8.32 1.70
CA LYS A 154 29.96 9.66 1.77
C LYS A 154 28.96 10.67 2.37
N ALA A 155 27.72 10.64 1.92
CA ALA A 155 26.64 11.50 2.45
C ALA A 155 26.38 11.26 3.95
N VAL A 156 26.34 9.99 4.38
CA VAL A 156 26.16 9.63 5.78
C VAL A 156 27.27 10.19 6.67
N LYS A 157 28.53 10.04 6.28
CA LYS A 157 29.67 10.59 7.01
C LYS A 157 29.60 12.12 7.08
N GLU A 158 29.28 12.77 5.95
CA GLU A 158 29.10 14.24 5.90
C GLU A 158 28.06 14.73 6.90
N VAL A 159 26.88 14.11 6.90
CA VAL A 159 25.78 14.49 7.80
C VAL A 159 26.15 14.27 9.27
N PHE A 160 26.75 13.13 9.60
CA PHE A 160 27.13 12.83 10.98
C PHE A 160 28.14 13.87 11.52
N VAL A 161 29.20 14.12 10.79
CA VAL A 161 30.25 15.08 11.18
C VAL A 161 29.70 16.50 11.28
N LYS A 162 28.87 16.91 10.31
CA LYS A 162 28.24 18.24 10.30
C LYS A 162 27.30 18.45 11.50
N LEU A 163 26.45 17.47 11.81
CA LEU A 163 25.55 17.54 12.95
C LEU A 163 26.30 17.50 14.30
N TYR A 164 27.35 16.71 14.40
CA TYR A 164 28.21 16.67 15.57
C TYR A 164 28.88 18.04 15.81
N ASN A 165 29.47 18.64 14.78
CA ASN A 165 30.11 19.95 14.88
C ASN A 165 29.11 21.08 15.23
N LYS A 166 27.82 20.91 14.89
CA LYS A 166 26.73 21.80 15.32
C LYS A 166 26.24 21.51 16.75
N GLY A 167 26.75 20.49 17.43
CA GLY A 167 26.29 20.05 18.76
C GLY A 167 24.88 19.42 18.73
N LEU A 168 24.41 19.00 17.56
CA LEU A 168 23.13 18.29 17.38
C LEU A 168 23.29 16.77 17.54
N ILE A 169 24.47 16.22 17.29
CA ILE A 169 24.82 14.84 17.66
C ILE A 169 25.68 14.88 18.92
N TYR A 170 25.35 14.04 19.89
CA TYR A 170 26.09 13.87 21.13
C TYR A 170 26.12 12.42 21.57
N ARG A 171 27.13 12.06 22.39
CA ARG A 171 27.21 10.77 23.06
C ARG A 171 26.86 10.97 24.52
N GLY A 172 25.90 10.20 25.04
CA GLY A 172 25.43 10.37 26.41
C GLY A 172 24.82 9.11 26.99
N GLU A 173 24.75 9.07 28.32
CA GLU A 173 24.02 8.06 29.06
C GLU A 173 22.56 8.45 29.13
N ARG A 174 21.69 7.59 28.61
CA ARG A 174 20.23 7.73 28.62
C ARG A 174 19.62 6.36 28.81
N ILE A 175 18.39 6.34 29.30
CA ILE A 175 17.60 5.13 29.23
C ILE A 175 17.11 4.92 27.80
N ILE A 176 17.28 3.73 27.30
CA ILE A 176 16.94 3.33 25.93
C ILE A 176 16.12 2.07 25.96
N ASN A 177 15.41 1.79 24.86
CA ASN A 177 14.80 0.48 24.63
C ASN A 177 15.88 -0.48 24.13
N TRP A 178 16.08 -1.57 24.84
CA TRP A 178 17.04 -2.62 24.50
C TRP A 178 16.31 -3.91 24.12
N CYS A 179 16.67 -4.52 23.01
CA CYS A 179 16.18 -5.84 22.65
C CYS A 179 17.17 -6.92 23.09
N PRO A 180 16.87 -7.75 24.10
CA PRO A 180 17.81 -8.74 24.59
C PRO A 180 18.06 -9.93 23.64
N HIS A 181 17.15 -10.17 22.70
CA HIS A 181 17.32 -11.19 21.66
C HIS A 181 18.20 -10.68 20.50
N CYS A 182 18.00 -9.44 20.05
CA CYS A 182 18.81 -8.84 19.00
C CYS A 182 20.12 -8.25 19.52
N CYS A 183 20.28 -8.14 20.84
CA CYS A 183 21.40 -7.54 21.55
C CYS A 183 21.77 -6.15 21.02
N THR A 184 20.77 -5.30 20.81
CA THR A 184 20.95 -3.93 20.32
C THR A 184 19.87 -2.98 20.83
N SER A 185 20.21 -1.70 20.87
CA SER A 185 19.26 -0.62 21.10
C SER A 185 18.26 -0.54 19.94
N ILE A 186 17.02 -0.16 20.25
CA ILE A 186 15.97 0.17 19.28
C ILE A 186 15.34 1.52 19.65
N SER A 187 14.87 2.26 18.65
CA SER A 187 14.20 3.54 18.88
C SER A 187 12.78 3.34 19.42
N ASP A 188 12.18 4.37 20.02
CA ASP A 188 10.81 4.33 20.55
C ASP A 188 9.78 3.91 19.48
N ALA A 189 10.00 4.35 18.23
CA ALA A 189 9.15 3.98 17.11
C ALA A 189 9.25 2.49 16.70
N GLU A 190 10.31 1.79 17.10
CA GLU A 190 10.55 0.37 16.81
C GLU A 190 10.02 -0.56 17.91
N VAL A 191 9.30 0.00 18.90
CA VAL A 191 8.64 -0.76 19.98
C VAL A 191 7.15 -0.89 19.65
N ASP A 192 6.68 -2.12 19.48
CA ASP A 192 5.26 -2.44 19.37
C ASP A 192 4.69 -2.69 20.77
N PHE A 193 3.55 -2.07 21.08
CA PHE A 193 2.87 -2.31 22.35
C PHE A 193 1.72 -3.29 22.15
N ALA A 194 1.64 -4.29 23.05
CA ALA A 194 0.58 -5.28 23.07
C ALA A 194 0.10 -5.49 24.49
N GLU A 195 -1.21 -5.65 24.65
CA GLU A 195 -1.80 -6.06 25.93
C GLU A 195 -1.33 -7.48 26.28
N GLN A 196 -0.84 -7.64 27.50
CA GLN A 196 -0.43 -8.93 28.04
C GLN A 196 -1.05 -9.12 29.43
N GLU A 197 -1.47 -10.35 29.69
CA GLU A 197 -1.88 -10.74 31.02
C GLU A 197 -0.66 -10.84 31.92
N GLY A 198 -0.75 -10.30 33.12
CA GLY A 198 0.29 -10.27 34.13
C GLY A 198 -0.31 -10.12 35.50
N PHE A 199 0.49 -9.62 36.41
CA PHE A 199 0.07 -9.44 37.82
C PHE A 199 0.61 -8.14 38.37
N PHE A 200 -0.08 -7.60 39.35
CA PHE A 200 0.48 -6.70 40.34
C PHE A 200 0.90 -7.51 41.59
N TRP A 201 2.16 -7.40 41.93
CA TRP A 201 2.71 -7.93 43.18
C TRP A 201 2.76 -6.78 44.19
N HIS A 202 1.95 -6.90 45.24
CA HIS A 202 1.90 -5.94 46.32
C HIS A 202 2.96 -6.30 47.38
N LEU A 203 3.87 -5.37 47.62
CA LEU A 203 5.06 -5.59 48.45
C LEU A 203 5.11 -4.62 49.63
N ARG A 204 5.74 -5.03 50.73
CA ARG A 204 6.01 -4.20 51.90
C ARG A 204 7.49 -3.88 52.02
N TYR A 205 7.81 -2.58 52.10
CA TYR A 205 9.16 -2.10 52.33
C TYR A 205 9.22 -1.56 53.76
N PRO A 206 9.99 -2.19 54.70
CA PRO A 206 10.08 -1.78 56.09
C PRO A 206 10.74 -0.41 56.25
N LEU A 207 10.24 0.41 57.17
CA LEU A 207 10.90 1.62 57.61
C LEU A 207 12.11 1.22 58.48
N LYS A 208 13.26 1.88 58.26
CA LYS A 208 14.50 1.63 59.03
C LYS A 208 14.34 1.86 60.50
N ASP A 209 13.51 2.82 60.92
CA ASP A 209 13.24 3.14 62.32
C ASP A 209 12.31 2.12 62.99
N GLY A 210 11.85 1.11 62.29
CA GLY A 210 10.96 0.08 62.83
C GLY A 210 9.50 0.54 63.05
N SER A 211 9.12 1.76 62.62
CA SER A 211 7.80 2.34 62.85
C SER A 211 6.70 1.76 61.99
N GLY A 212 7.06 0.88 61.03
CA GLY A 212 6.10 0.25 60.11
C GLY A 212 6.71 -0.10 58.79
N TYR A 213 5.88 -0.07 57.75
CA TYR A 213 6.27 -0.34 56.37
C TYR A 213 5.49 0.54 55.38
N VAL A 214 5.99 0.62 54.16
CA VAL A 214 5.27 1.22 53.01
C VAL A 214 4.85 0.11 52.09
N GLU A 215 3.58 0.14 51.65
CA GLU A 215 3.06 -0.83 50.70
C GLU A 215 3.06 -0.22 49.28
N LEU A 216 3.60 -0.96 48.33
CA LEU A 216 3.63 -0.61 46.90
C LEU A 216 3.28 -1.79 46.05
N ALA A 217 2.94 -1.56 44.76
CA ALA A 217 2.67 -2.60 43.82
C ALA A 217 3.57 -2.45 42.60
N THR A 218 4.00 -3.59 42.03
CA THR A 218 4.84 -3.60 40.83
C THR A 218 4.41 -4.70 39.87
N THR A 219 4.58 -4.48 38.58
CA THR A 219 4.42 -5.52 37.53
C THR A 219 5.73 -6.22 37.21
N ARG A 220 6.86 -5.75 37.80
CA ARG A 220 8.22 -6.21 37.51
C ARG A 220 9.02 -6.45 38.80
N PRO A 221 8.72 -7.47 39.59
CA PRO A 221 9.43 -7.75 40.86
C PRO A 221 10.93 -8.05 40.66
N GLU A 222 11.34 -8.58 39.47
CA GLU A 222 12.75 -8.85 39.16
C GLU A 222 13.62 -7.60 39.16
N THR A 223 13.06 -6.41 38.93
CA THR A 223 13.83 -5.15 38.95
C THR A 223 14.00 -4.55 40.34
N LEU A 224 13.30 -5.08 41.34
CA LEU A 224 13.39 -4.62 42.75
C LEU A 224 14.83 -4.51 43.21
N LEU A 225 15.68 -5.45 42.81
CA LEU A 225 17.10 -5.46 43.20
C LEU A 225 17.86 -4.18 42.84
N GLY A 226 17.35 -3.43 41.85
CA GLY A 226 17.88 -2.13 41.39
C GLY A 226 17.17 -0.90 41.95
N ASP A 227 16.25 -1.06 42.91
CA ASP A 227 15.53 0.09 43.49
C ASP A 227 16.47 0.98 44.31
N THR A 228 16.35 2.29 44.10
CA THR A 228 17.18 3.30 44.78
C THR A 228 16.34 4.35 45.50
N ALA A 229 15.03 4.34 45.36
CA ALA A 229 14.10 5.14 46.15
C ALA A 229 12.68 4.55 46.09
N VAL A 230 11.82 5.10 46.93
CA VAL A 230 10.36 5.00 46.79
C VAL A 230 9.81 6.42 46.66
N ALA A 231 8.88 6.65 45.71
CA ALA A 231 8.28 7.96 45.50
C ALA A 231 6.82 7.99 45.92
N VAL A 232 6.38 9.13 46.46
CA VAL A 232 5.01 9.47 46.80
C VAL A 232 4.65 10.83 46.23
N ASN A 233 3.39 11.11 46.03
CA ASN A 233 2.96 12.42 45.56
C ASN A 233 3.12 13.45 46.69
N PRO A 234 3.70 14.64 46.47
CA PRO A 234 3.88 15.66 47.48
C PRO A 234 2.58 16.16 48.14
N ASP A 235 1.44 16.04 47.40
CA ASP A 235 0.14 16.46 47.87
C ASP A 235 -0.70 15.30 48.45
N ASP A 236 -0.10 14.12 48.67
CA ASP A 236 -0.78 12.98 49.27
C ASP A 236 -0.64 12.98 50.77
N GLU A 237 -1.72 13.36 51.46
CA GLU A 237 -1.76 13.44 52.93
C GLU A 237 -1.40 12.11 53.62
N ARG A 238 -1.65 10.97 53.00
CA ARG A 238 -1.38 9.63 53.57
C ARG A 238 0.11 9.39 53.85
N TYR A 239 0.97 10.05 53.09
CA TYR A 239 2.40 9.75 53.08
C TYR A 239 3.30 10.92 53.43
N LYS A 240 2.75 12.08 53.80
CA LYS A 240 3.56 13.27 54.16
C LYS A 240 4.57 13.01 55.25
N ASP A 241 4.19 12.21 56.27
CA ASP A 241 5.04 11.94 57.42
C ASP A 241 6.20 10.96 57.16
N ILE A 242 6.19 10.30 56.01
CA ILE A 242 7.24 9.36 55.61
C ILE A 242 8.22 9.92 54.58
N VAL A 243 7.94 11.06 53.97
CA VAL A 243 8.86 11.73 53.05
C VAL A 243 10.15 12.06 53.78
N GLY A 244 11.29 11.71 53.16
CA GLY A 244 12.63 11.87 53.76
C GLY A 244 13.04 10.77 54.74
N LYS A 245 12.14 9.83 55.09
CA LYS A 245 12.52 8.64 55.85
C LYS A 245 13.26 7.63 54.98
N THR A 246 13.95 6.71 55.66
CA THR A 246 14.70 5.63 55.03
C THR A 246 13.93 4.30 55.10
N LEU A 247 13.86 3.58 54.01
CA LEU A 247 13.34 2.22 53.91
C LEU A 247 14.50 1.22 53.78
N ILE A 248 14.24 -0.01 54.20
CA ILE A 248 15.14 -1.14 53.96
C ILE A 248 14.58 -1.92 52.78
N LEU A 249 15.33 -1.99 51.69
CA LEU A 249 14.92 -2.74 50.49
C LEU A 249 14.89 -4.25 50.80
N PRO A 250 13.74 -4.93 50.65
CA PRO A 250 13.62 -6.36 50.88
C PRO A 250 14.65 -7.16 50.07
N LEU A 251 15.07 -8.30 50.59
CA LEU A 251 16.04 -9.25 50.03
C LEU A 251 17.48 -8.72 49.84
N VAL A 252 17.65 -7.40 49.69
CA VAL A 252 18.94 -6.75 49.45
C VAL A 252 19.51 -6.13 50.71
N GLY A 253 18.65 -5.57 51.57
CA GLY A 253 19.06 -4.86 52.79
C GLY A 253 19.60 -3.44 52.55
N ARG A 254 19.52 -2.92 51.31
CA ARG A 254 19.95 -1.56 50.98
C ARG A 254 19.01 -0.53 51.57
N GLU A 255 19.61 0.54 52.10
CA GLU A 255 18.88 1.71 52.57
C GLU A 255 18.49 2.61 51.39
N ILE A 256 17.22 2.90 51.23
CA ILE A 256 16.68 3.75 50.20
C ILE A 256 15.78 4.85 50.75
N PRO A 257 15.80 6.09 50.23
CA PRO A 257 14.97 7.19 50.71
C PRO A 257 13.54 7.10 50.18
N VAL A 258 12.61 7.73 50.91
CA VAL A 258 11.29 8.10 50.41
C VAL A 258 11.37 9.53 49.84
N VAL A 259 11.09 9.72 48.58
CA VAL A 259 11.11 11.02 47.89
C VAL A 259 9.70 11.49 47.53
N ALA A 260 9.49 12.80 47.48
CA ALA A 260 8.24 13.38 47.03
C ALA A 260 8.38 13.82 45.55
N ASP A 261 7.58 13.25 44.67
CA ASP A 261 7.59 13.58 43.23
C ASP A 261 6.17 13.63 42.64
N ALA A 262 5.88 14.70 41.91
CA ALA A 262 4.56 14.92 41.28
C ALA A 262 4.21 13.89 40.17
N TYR A 263 5.18 13.11 39.74
CA TYR A 263 4.97 11.99 38.81
C TYR A 263 4.00 10.94 39.37
N VAL A 264 3.99 10.74 40.72
CA VAL A 264 3.15 9.71 41.34
C VAL A 264 1.67 10.11 41.34
N GLU A 265 0.84 9.29 40.79
CA GLU A 265 -0.62 9.49 40.81
C GLU A 265 -1.19 8.99 42.15
N LYS A 266 -1.86 9.89 42.89
CA LYS A 266 -2.39 9.59 44.25
C LYS A 266 -3.45 8.50 44.26
N ASP A 267 -4.26 8.45 43.20
CA ASP A 267 -5.43 7.58 43.12
C ASP A 267 -5.15 6.28 42.36
N PHE A 268 -3.91 6.07 41.90
CA PHE A 268 -3.52 4.84 41.20
C PHE A 268 -2.81 3.86 42.15
N GLY A 269 -3.32 2.63 42.23
CA GLY A 269 -2.76 1.58 43.10
C GLY A 269 -2.72 1.99 44.56
N THR A 270 -1.53 1.93 45.17
CA THR A 270 -1.30 2.34 46.56
C THR A 270 -1.02 3.84 46.69
N GLY A 271 -0.75 4.56 45.61
CA GLY A 271 -0.22 5.92 45.63
C GLY A 271 1.29 5.97 45.94
N VAL A 272 1.95 4.83 45.92
CA VAL A 272 3.39 4.69 46.18
C VAL A 272 4.05 3.93 45.05
N VAL A 273 5.15 4.44 44.54
CA VAL A 273 5.87 3.86 43.42
C VAL A 273 7.33 3.56 43.81
N LYS A 274 7.81 2.35 43.53
CA LYS A 274 9.25 2.05 43.63
C LYS A 274 9.97 2.73 42.48
N ILE A 275 11.17 3.23 42.75
CA ILE A 275 11.98 3.92 41.74
C ILE A 275 13.22 3.10 41.41
N THR A 276 13.26 2.62 40.17
CA THR A 276 14.34 1.82 39.58
C THR A 276 14.94 2.53 38.36
N PRO A 277 15.78 3.54 38.53
CA PRO A 277 16.21 4.41 37.41
C PRO A 277 16.87 3.67 36.23
N ALA A 278 17.42 2.49 36.47
CA ALA A 278 18.07 1.71 35.43
C ALA A 278 17.10 0.96 34.51
N HIS A 279 15.82 0.75 34.92
CA HIS A 279 14.92 -0.20 34.30
C HIS A 279 13.53 0.35 33.97
N ASP A 280 13.28 1.63 34.20
CA ASP A 280 12.04 2.32 33.81
C ASP A 280 12.32 3.75 33.34
N PRO A 281 11.79 4.21 32.20
CA PRO A 281 12.04 5.57 31.70
C PRO A 281 11.54 6.69 32.62
N ASN A 282 10.43 6.49 33.30
CA ASN A 282 9.87 7.48 34.22
C ASN A 282 10.68 7.51 35.51
N ASP A 283 11.08 6.35 36.02
CA ASP A 283 11.93 6.23 37.20
C ASP A 283 13.31 6.85 36.93
N PHE A 284 13.82 6.77 35.72
CA PHE A 284 15.06 7.43 35.30
C PHE A 284 14.96 8.95 35.44
N GLU A 285 13.85 9.55 34.97
CA GLU A 285 13.60 10.99 35.10
C GLU A 285 13.42 11.42 36.56
N VAL A 286 12.74 10.60 37.40
CA VAL A 286 12.66 10.82 38.84
C VAL A 286 14.06 10.73 39.44
N GLY A 287 14.86 9.75 39.02
CA GLY A 287 16.24 9.56 39.46
C GLY A 287 17.12 10.78 39.20
N LEU A 288 17.00 11.39 38.01
CA LEU A 288 17.72 12.63 37.66
C LEU A 288 17.29 13.81 38.51
N ARG A 289 15.96 13.99 38.76
CA ARG A 289 15.45 15.09 39.61
C ARG A 289 15.92 14.98 41.08
N HIS A 290 16.04 13.77 41.59
CA HIS A 290 16.39 13.50 42.99
C HIS A 290 17.82 13.03 43.18
N ASN A 291 18.63 13.02 42.08
CA ASN A 291 20.04 12.59 42.09
C ASN A 291 20.22 11.17 42.70
N LEU A 292 19.36 10.23 42.28
CA LEU A 292 19.38 8.85 42.75
C LEU A 292 20.45 8.05 42.03
N GLU A 293 20.97 7.02 42.66
CA GLU A 293 21.89 6.08 42.03
C GLU A 293 21.20 5.25 40.95
N VAL A 294 21.93 4.93 39.88
CA VAL A 294 21.43 4.09 38.76
C VAL A 294 22.07 2.71 38.86
N ILE A 295 21.31 1.72 39.31
CA ILE A 295 21.79 0.35 39.51
C ILE A 295 21.16 -0.58 38.47
N ASN A 296 21.92 -0.94 37.44
CA ASN A 296 21.53 -1.93 36.46
C ASN A 296 21.70 -3.35 37.05
N VAL A 297 20.66 -4.18 36.96
CA VAL A 297 20.63 -5.56 37.49
C VAL A 297 20.59 -6.63 36.41
N MET A 298 20.63 -6.27 35.13
CA MET A 298 20.56 -7.19 33.98
C MET A 298 21.73 -6.97 33.04
N ASP A 299 22.18 -8.04 32.39
CA ASP A 299 23.12 -8.01 31.27
C ASP A 299 22.42 -7.74 29.88
N ASP A 300 23.17 -7.83 28.80
CA ASP A 300 22.71 -7.54 27.45
C ASP A 300 21.68 -8.56 26.93
N THR A 301 21.63 -9.73 27.53
CA THR A 301 20.71 -10.82 27.18
C THR A 301 19.51 -10.92 28.11
N ALA A 302 19.37 -9.93 29.02
CA ALA A 302 18.37 -9.87 30.08
C ALA A 302 18.49 -11.03 31.11
N HIS A 303 19.70 -11.53 31.33
CA HIS A 303 20.01 -12.34 32.50
C HIS A 303 20.46 -11.42 33.62
N MET A 304 20.25 -11.84 34.87
CA MET A 304 20.60 -11.08 36.02
C MET A 304 22.14 -11.00 36.16
N ASN A 305 22.66 -9.80 36.35
CA ASN A 305 24.10 -9.54 36.47
C ASN A 305 24.61 -9.64 37.95
N GLU A 306 25.85 -9.27 38.20
CA GLU A 306 26.49 -9.30 39.53
C GLU A 306 25.75 -8.48 40.58
N ASN A 307 25.03 -7.40 40.21
CA ASN A 307 24.27 -6.56 41.16
C ASN A 307 23.01 -7.27 41.68
N ALA A 308 22.62 -8.36 41.08
CA ALA A 308 21.48 -9.17 41.49
C ALA A 308 21.79 -10.20 42.57
N GLY A 309 23.05 -10.25 43.03
CA GLY A 309 23.49 -11.11 44.13
C GLY A 309 23.22 -12.60 43.87
N LYS A 310 22.43 -13.25 44.73
CA LYS A 310 22.14 -14.69 44.61
C LYS A 310 21.36 -15.07 43.35
N TYR A 311 20.76 -14.13 42.65
CA TYR A 311 19.98 -14.35 41.40
C TYR A 311 20.84 -14.19 40.14
N GLN A 312 22.14 -13.91 40.30
CA GLN A 312 23.06 -13.75 39.18
C GLN A 312 23.01 -14.96 38.20
N GLY A 313 22.93 -14.67 36.91
CA GLY A 313 22.90 -15.66 35.83
C GLY A 313 21.50 -16.25 35.52
N MET A 314 20.48 -15.93 36.32
CA MET A 314 19.09 -16.33 36.01
C MET A 314 18.52 -15.49 34.88
N ASP A 315 17.70 -16.10 34.00
CA ASP A 315 16.82 -15.33 33.11
C ASP A 315 15.88 -14.44 33.92
N ARG A 316 15.52 -13.27 33.39
CA ARG A 316 14.66 -12.28 34.08
C ARG A 316 13.32 -12.87 34.57
N TYR A 317 12.72 -13.81 33.85
CA TYR A 317 11.46 -14.44 34.23
C TYR A 317 11.65 -15.52 35.30
N GLU A 318 12.70 -16.31 35.20
CA GLU A 318 13.10 -17.24 36.23
C GLU A 318 13.43 -16.52 37.54
N CYS A 319 14.15 -15.40 37.42
CA CYS A 319 14.44 -14.53 38.57
C CYS A 319 13.16 -13.95 39.18
N ARG A 320 12.18 -13.53 38.36
CA ARG A 320 10.88 -13.04 38.83
C ARG A 320 10.19 -14.06 39.73
N GLU A 321 10.13 -15.32 39.30
CA GLU A 321 9.51 -16.39 40.07
C GLU A 321 10.28 -16.65 41.38
N ALA A 322 11.61 -16.67 41.32
CA ALA A 322 12.45 -16.87 42.50
C ALA A 322 12.31 -15.72 43.53
N ILE A 323 12.32 -14.47 43.06
CA ILE A 323 12.13 -13.26 43.92
C ILE A 323 10.74 -13.27 44.57
N VAL A 324 9.69 -13.59 43.85
CA VAL A 324 8.33 -13.61 44.40
C VAL A 324 8.23 -14.64 45.52
N LYS A 325 8.83 -15.82 45.36
CA LYS A 325 8.91 -16.85 46.40
C LYS A 325 9.67 -16.38 47.64
N ASP A 326 10.84 -15.79 47.43
CA ASP A 326 11.65 -15.28 48.56
C ASP A 326 10.97 -14.10 49.29
N LEU A 327 10.23 -13.25 48.60
CA LEU A 327 9.42 -12.20 49.19
C LEU A 327 8.25 -12.75 50.03
N GLU A 328 7.62 -13.85 49.56
CA GLU A 328 6.60 -14.55 50.29
C GLU A 328 7.16 -15.19 51.57
N GLU A 329 8.27 -15.94 51.46
CA GLU A 329 8.96 -16.55 52.60
C GLU A 329 9.48 -15.52 53.59
N GLY A 330 9.93 -14.36 53.12
CA GLY A 330 10.36 -13.23 53.98
C GLY A 330 9.21 -12.41 54.55
N GLY A 331 7.96 -12.66 54.19
CA GLY A 331 6.80 -11.92 54.72
C GLY A 331 6.65 -10.51 54.10
N PHE A 332 7.31 -10.26 52.98
CA PHE A 332 7.25 -8.97 52.27
C PHE A 332 6.18 -8.94 51.18
N LEU A 333 5.71 -10.09 50.69
CA LEU A 333 4.60 -10.20 49.75
C LEU A 333 3.24 -10.09 50.46
N VAL A 334 2.41 -9.13 50.04
CA VAL A 334 1.08 -8.88 50.61
C VAL A 334 0.00 -9.65 49.88
N LYS A 335 -0.05 -9.49 48.57
CA LYS A 335 -1.00 -10.18 47.66
C LYS A 335 -0.49 -10.16 46.24
N ILE A 336 -1.04 -11.02 45.42
CA ILE A 336 -0.86 -11.05 43.95
C ILE A 336 -2.23 -10.78 43.33
N GLU A 337 -2.31 -9.81 42.45
CA GLU A 337 -3.55 -9.38 41.81
C GLU A 337 -3.40 -9.48 40.28
N PRO A 338 -4.30 -10.18 39.57
CA PRO A 338 -4.26 -10.21 38.10
C PRO A 338 -4.36 -8.81 37.52
N HIS A 339 -3.51 -8.50 36.55
CA HIS A 339 -3.47 -7.21 35.89
C HIS A 339 -3.09 -7.34 34.41
N THR A 340 -3.86 -6.69 33.54
CA THR A 340 -3.54 -6.58 32.12
C THR A 340 -2.89 -5.25 31.85
N HIS A 341 -1.75 -5.25 31.21
CA HIS A 341 -1.01 -4.03 30.91
C HIS A 341 -0.33 -4.10 29.53
N ASN A 342 -0.01 -2.94 28.97
CA ASN A 342 0.68 -2.83 27.70
C ASN A 342 2.18 -3.09 27.89
N VAL A 343 2.69 -4.08 27.17
CA VAL A 343 4.11 -4.45 27.18
C VAL A 343 4.74 -4.11 25.85
N GLY A 344 5.86 -3.38 25.89
CA GLY A 344 6.66 -3.06 24.71
C GLY A 344 7.42 -4.29 24.20
N THR A 345 7.31 -4.57 22.92
CA THR A 345 8.02 -5.67 22.24
C THR A 345 8.81 -5.16 21.06
N CYS A 346 9.93 -5.79 20.76
CA CYS A 346 10.74 -5.50 19.57
C CYS A 346 9.91 -5.77 18.31
N TYR A 347 9.80 -4.78 17.46
CA TYR A 347 9.01 -4.89 16.21
C TYR A 347 9.52 -6.01 15.28
N ARG A 348 10.77 -6.47 15.43
CA ARG A 348 11.41 -7.50 14.61
C ARG A 348 11.24 -8.90 15.16
N CYS A 349 11.68 -9.15 16.38
CA CYS A 349 11.70 -10.49 16.97
C CYS A 349 10.54 -10.75 17.95
N LYS A 350 9.74 -9.72 18.26
CA LYS A 350 8.60 -9.77 19.20
C LYS A 350 8.99 -10.09 20.65
N THR A 351 10.28 -10.09 20.96
CA THR A 351 10.76 -10.23 22.34
C THR A 351 10.42 -8.97 23.12
N THR A 352 10.01 -9.12 24.38
CA THR A 352 9.79 -7.99 25.31
C THR A 352 11.08 -7.19 25.47
N VAL A 353 11.00 -5.88 25.21
CA VAL A 353 12.13 -4.97 25.35
C VAL A 353 12.46 -4.69 26.82
N GLU A 354 13.72 -4.42 27.10
CA GLU A 354 14.19 -3.96 28.41
C GLU A 354 14.58 -2.49 28.35
N PRO A 355 13.89 -1.59 29.08
CA PRO A 355 14.42 -0.26 29.33
C PRO A 355 15.74 -0.38 30.09
N ARG A 356 16.79 0.29 29.59
CA ARG A 356 18.14 0.14 30.09
C ARG A 356 18.92 1.44 29.93
N VAL A 357 19.67 1.84 30.95
CA VAL A 357 20.61 2.95 30.84
C VAL A 357 21.85 2.48 30.07
N SER A 358 22.19 3.20 29.02
CA SER A 358 23.34 2.91 28.19
C SER A 358 23.93 4.18 27.59
N LYS A 359 25.25 4.13 27.33
CA LYS A 359 25.95 5.22 26.66
C LYS A 359 25.89 5.07 25.17
N GLN A 360 25.06 5.88 24.53
CA GLN A 360 24.70 5.79 23.12
C GLN A 360 24.92 7.12 22.40
N TRP A 361 24.84 7.10 21.05
CA TRP A 361 24.83 8.30 20.23
C TRP A 361 23.41 8.75 19.97
N PHE A 362 23.15 10.06 20.12
CA PHE A 362 21.82 10.66 19.96
C PHE A 362 21.86 11.87 19.04
N VAL A 363 20.74 12.11 18.36
CA VAL A 363 20.43 13.35 17.65
C VAL A 363 19.43 14.16 18.47
N LYS A 364 19.74 15.43 18.74
CA LYS A 364 18.81 16.40 19.33
C LYS A 364 17.72 16.72 18.31
N MET A 365 16.51 16.30 18.58
CA MET A 365 15.44 16.36 17.59
C MET A 365 14.64 17.65 17.59
N GLU A 366 14.49 18.34 18.72
CA GLU A 366 13.67 19.55 18.81
C GLU A 366 14.05 20.64 17.78
N PRO A 367 15.34 20.98 17.57
CA PRO A 367 15.76 21.98 16.58
C PRO A 367 15.45 21.55 15.14
N LEU A 368 15.46 20.24 14.85
CA LEU A 368 15.18 19.68 13.52
C LEU A 368 13.68 19.54 13.24
N ALA A 369 12.89 19.25 14.27
CA ALA A 369 11.46 19.06 14.18
C ALA A 369 10.71 20.36 13.86
N LYS A 370 11.07 21.49 14.46
CA LYS A 370 10.40 22.77 14.28
C LYS A 370 10.32 23.22 12.81
N PRO A 371 11.41 23.24 12.03
CA PRO A 371 11.36 23.57 10.61
C PRO A 371 10.55 22.56 9.79
N ALA A 372 10.63 21.27 10.14
CA ALA A 372 9.90 20.20 9.46
C ALA A 372 8.38 20.30 9.68
N ILE A 373 7.93 20.63 10.88
CA ILE A 373 6.52 20.95 11.16
C ILE A 373 6.05 22.15 10.34
N LYS A 374 6.86 23.20 10.32
CA LYS A 374 6.55 24.41 9.54
C LYS A 374 6.42 24.11 8.04
N CYS A 375 7.31 23.30 7.48
CA CYS A 375 7.30 22.90 6.07
C CYS A 375 5.96 22.29 5.64
N VAL A 376 5.37 21.39 6.43
CA VAL A 376 4.08 20.79 6.13
C VAL A 376 2.92 21.75 6.40
N LYS A 377 2.98 22.55 7.49
CA LYS A 377 1.96 23.59 7.78
C LYS A 377 1.86 24.64 6.68
N GLU A 378 2.97 25.03 6.08
CA GLU A 378 3.03 25.98 4.98
C GLU A 378 2.82 25.36 3.59
N LYS A 379 2.52 24.04 3.53
CA LYS A 379 2.30 23.30 2.28
C LYS A 379 3.50 23.33 1.32
N GLN A 380 4.72 23.51 1.80
CA GLN A 380 5.93 23.29 1.01
C GLN A 380 6.05 21.80 0.64
N THR A 381 5.62 20.92 1.54
CA THR A 381 5.32 19.52 1.29
C THR A 381 3.84 19.27 1.61
N GLN A 382 3.09 18.71 0.68
CA GLN A 382 1.70 18.29 0.86
C GLN A 382 1.63 16.79 1.16
N ILE A 383 0.84 16.40 2.14
CA ILE A 383 0.54 14.98 2.43
C ILE A 383 -0.84 14.65 1.89
N ILE A 384 -0.92 13.66 1.01
CA ILE A 384 -2.16 13.19 0.40
C ILE A 384 -2.40 11.73 0.83
N PRO A 385 -3.56 11.46 1.45
CA PRO A 385 -4.63 12.36 1.84
C PRO A 385 -4.29 13.16 3.11
N GLU A 386 -4.83 14.36 3.23
CA GLU A 386 -4.54 15.34 4.29
C GLU A 386 -4.77 14.79 5.72
N ARG A 387 -5.66 13.80 5.88
CA ARG A 387 -5.91 13.18 7.21
C ARG A 387 -4.65 12.64 7.90
N PHE A 388 -3.61 12.29 7.16
CA PHE A 388 -2.34 11.80 7.71
C PHE A 388 -1.41 12.92 8.21
N GLU A 389 -1.70 14.19 7.93
CA GLU A 389 -0.98 15.31 8.55
C GLU A 389 -1.12 15.29 10.07
N LYS A 390 -2.28 14.85 10.61
CA LYS A 390 -2.49 14.70 12.05
C LYS A 390 -1.53 13.70 12.67
N VAL A 391 -1.27 12.58 11.98
CA VAL A 391 -0.32 11.55 12.42
C VAL A 391 1.10 12.12 12.40
N TYR A 392 1.45 12.84 11.32
CA TYR A 392 2.75 13.50 11.20
C TYR A 392 2.99 14.49 12.33
N TYR A 393 2.03 15.40 12.60
CA TYR A 393 2.17 16.40 13.67
C TYR A 393 2.25 15.75 15.05
N HIS A 394 1.43 14.73 15.32
CA HIS A 394 1.48 14.04 16.61
C HIS A 394 2.89 13.49 16.93
N TRP A 395 3.53 12.85 15.97
CA TRP A 395 4.88 12.34 16.11
C TRP A 395 5.93 13.44 16.23
N MET A 396 5.82 14.50 15.42
CA MET A 396 6.83 15.56 15.37
C MET A 396 6.75 16.52 16.53
N GLU A 397 5.56 16.77 17.09
CA GLU A 397 5.37 17.64 18.25
C GLU A 397 5.78 16.95 19.56
N ASN A 398 5.78 15.63 19.60
CA ASN A 398 6.16 14.83 20.77
C ASN A 398 7.51 14.10 20.58
N ILE A 399 8.32 14.54 19.62
CA ILE A 399 9.54 13.84 19.26
C ILE A 399 10.59 13.96 20.37
N LYS A 400 11.18 12.81 20.75
CA LYS A 400 12.32 12.73 21.68
C LYS A 400 13.64 12.64 20.91
N ASP A 401 14.75 12.84 21.62
CA ASP A 401 16.08 12.65 21.05
C ASP A 401 16.23 11.24 20.50
N TRP A 402 16.71 11.16 19.26
CA TRP A 402 16.80 9.92 18.52
C TRP A 402 18.09 9.17 18.80
N CYS A 403 18.02 7.98 19.40
CA CYS A 403 19.16 7.07 19.53
C CYS A 403 19.53 6.49 18.16
N ILE A 404 20.72 6.81 17.67
CA ILE A 404 21.18 6.44 16.33
C ILE A 404 22.25 5.34 16.31
N SER A 405 22.80 4.93 17.41
CA SER A 405 23.76 3.83 17.47
C SER A 405 23.10 2.47 17.60
N ARG A 406 23.66 1.46 16.94
CA ARG A 406 23.21 0.07 16.97
C ARG A 406 24.42 -0.83 17.16
N GLN A 407 24.32 -1.82 18.06
CA GLN A 407 25.36 -2.80 18.35
C GLN A 407 25.38 -3.92 17.31
N LEU A 408 25.51 -3.53 16.06
CA LEU A 408 25.47 -4.39 14.87
C LEU A 408 26.80 -4.28 14.10
N TRP A 409 27.08 -5.28 13.27
CA TRP A 409 28.20 -5.23 12.35
C TRP A 409 27.80 -4.79 10.94
N TRP A 410 26.56 -5.10 10.53
CA TRP A 410 26.04 -4.72 9.23
C TRP A 410 25.37 -3.35 9.25
N GLY A 411 25.99 -2.37 8.61
CA GLY A 411 25.51 -0.99 8.51
C GLY A 411 26.66 0.01 8.37
N HIS A 412 26.31 1.30 8.39
CA HIS A 412 27.30 2.39 8.39
C HIS A 412 27.98 2.48 9.75
N ARG A 413 29.23 2.12 9.83
CA ARG A 413 30.00 2.23 11.06
C ARG A 413 30.13 3.70 11.47
N ILE A 414 29.91 4.00 12.75
CA ILE A 414 29.95 5.36 13.28
C ILE A 414 31.33 5.98 13.04
N PRO A 415 31.41 7.19 12.42
CA PRO A 415 32.67 7.84 12.07
C PRO A 415 33.27 8.61 13.26
N ALA A 416 33.46 7.90 14.37
CA ALA A 416 34.05 8.38 15.60
C ALA A 416 35.18 7.46 16.03
N TRP A 417 36.27 8.04 16.53
CA TRP A 417 37.46 7.33 17.00
C TRP A 417 37.77 7.76 18.44
N TYR A 418 38.29 6.85 19.21
CA TYR A 418 38.69 7.06 20.60
C TYR A 418 40.18 6.95 20.72
N CYS A 419 40.80 7.92 21.42
CA CYS A 419 42.21 7.84 21.72
C CYS A 419 42.42 7.05 23.00
N ASP A 420 43.16 5.94 22.93
CA ASP A 420 43.43 5.07 24.09
C ASP A 420 44.34 5.72 25.11
N ASP A 421 45.10 6.73 24.72
CA ASP A 421 46.03 7.41 25.58
C ASP A 421 45.45 8.56 26.42
N CYS A 422 44.47 9.29 25.87
CA CYS A 422 43.91 10.48 26.52
C CYS A 422 42.40 10.54 26.60
N GLY A 423 41.69 9.53 26.08
CA GLY A 423 40.25 9.45 26.11
C GLY A 423 39.52 10.44 25.18
N GLU A 424 40.23 11.14 24.29
CA GLU A 424 39.63 12.10 23.37
C GLU A 424 38.76 11.40 22.34
N VAL A 425 37.59 11.97 22.02
CA VAL A 425 36.65 11.51 20.99
C VAL A 425 36.83 12.34 19.73
N ILE A 426 37.21 11.70 18.64
CA ILE A 426 37.51 12.32 17.35
C ILE A 426 36.42 11.94 16.38
N VAL A 427 35.64 12.90 15.89
CA VAL A 427 34.63 12.68 14.84
C VAL A 427 35.18 13.24 13.52
N ALA A 428 35.32 12.36 12.54
CA ALA A 428 35.93 12.71 11.26
C ALA A 428 35.30 11.92 10.09
N LYS A 429 35.41 12.44 8.87
CA LYS A 429 34.95 11.74 7.64
C LYS A 429 35.90 10.62 7.25
N GLU A 430 37.19 10.87 7.44
CA GLU A 430 38.28 9.95 7.13
C GLU A 430 38.95 9.47 8.43
N THR A 431 39.58 8.32 8.37
CA THR A 431 40.31 7.75 9.50
C THR A 431 41.42 8.71 9.96
N PRO A 432 41.40 9.22 11.19
CA PRO A 432 42.46 10.13 11.66
C PRO A 432 43.77 9.39 11.83
N VAL A 433 44.87 10.05 11.46
CA VAL A 433 46.23 9.49 11.54
C VAL A 433 46.75 9.54 12.99
N ALA A 434 46.38 10.59 13.72
CA ALA A 434 46.78 10.80 15.10
C ALA A 434 45.72 11.59 15.89
N CYS A 435 45.71 11.44 17.20
CA CYS A 435 44.85 12.21 18.10
C CYS A 435 45.23 13.72 18.05
N PRO A 436 44.28 14.62 17.76
CA PRO A 436 44.53 16.05 17.68
C PRO A 436 44.88 16.68 19.03
N LYS A 437 44.58 16.02 20.15
CA LYS A 437 44.83 16.50 21.49
C LYS A 437 46.19 16.09 22.05
N CYS A 438 46.60 14.84 21.91
CA CYS A 438 47.84 14.32 22.47
C CYS A 438 48.91 13.92 21.42
N GLY A 439 48.59 13.94 20.13
CA GLY A 439 49.48 13.62 19.04
C GLY A 439 49.78 12.13 18.82
N LYS A 440 49.25 11.25 19.67
CA LYS A 440 49.46 9.80 19.59
C LYS A 440 48.53 9.14 18.55
N ASN A 441 48.89 7.93 18.12
CA ASN A 441 48.18 7.20 17.06
C ASN A 441 47.46 5.93 17.49
N HIS A 442 47.35 5.72 18.84
CA HIS A 442 46.54 4.60 19.35
C HIS A 442 45.07 5.01 19.35
N LEU A 443 44.45 4.77 18.20
CA LEU A 443 43.06 5.14 17.94
C LEU A 443 42.28 3.89 17.54
N HIS A 444 41.12 3.73 18.13
CA HIS A 444 40.15 2.73 17.67
C HIS A 444 38.83 3.38 17.27
N GLN A 445 38.25 2.90 16.19
CA GLN A 445 36.94 3.39 15.71
C GLN A 445 35.83 2.78 16.56
N ASP A 446 34.77 3.56 16.79
CA ASP A 446 33.51 3.09 17.40
C ASP A 446 33.04 1.78 16.73
N GLU A 447 32.63 0.82 17.51
CA GLU A 447 32.22 -0.50 16.99
C GLU A 447 30.78 -0.53 16.53
N ASP A 448 29.97 0.41 16.98
CA ASP A 448 28.56 0.50 16.64
C ASP A 448 28.36 0.99 15.19
N THR A 449 27.22 0.63 14.64
CA THR A 449 26.75 1.13 13.36
C THR A 449 25.60 2.11 13.58
N LEU A 450 25.32 2.92 12.56
CA LEU A 450 24.17 3.83 12.57
C LEU A 450 22.86 3.06 12.30
N ASP A 451 21.79 3.56 12.90
CA ASP A 451 20.41 3.18 12.57
C ASP A 451 20.20 3.27 11.04
N THR A 452 19.56 2.25 10.44
CA THR A 452 19.28 2.23 8.99
C THR A 452 18.51 3.48 8.56
N TRP A 453 17.63 4.00 9.41
CA TRP A 453 16.85 5.20 9.14
C TRP A 453 17.69 6.49 9.04
N PHE A 454 18.93 6.48 9.55
CA PHE A 454 19.84 7.61 9.42
C PHE A 454 20.30 7.78 7.96
N SER A 455 20.67 6.71 7.30
CA SER A 455 21.05 6.74 5.87
C SER A 455 19.82 6.88 4.97
N SER A 456 18.72 6.16 5.28
CA SER A 456 17.48 6.22 4.50
C SER A 456 16.84 7.61 4.51
N ALA A 457 17.05 8.41 5.56
CA ALA A 457 16.60 9.80 5.64
C ALA A 457 17.27 10.73 4.62
N LEU A 458 18.42 10.34 4.07
CA LEU A 458 19.18 11.14 3.10
C LEU A 458 18.81 10.80 1.66
N TRP A 459 17.98 9.77 1.45
CA TRP A 459 17.69 9.16 0.16
C TRP A 459 17.31 10.14 -0.95
N PRO A 460 16.43 11.16 -0.74
CA PRO A 460 16.03 12.07 -1.81
C PRO A 460 17.17 12.90 -2.43
N PHE A 461 18.26 13.11 -1.72
CA PHE A 461 19.37 13.94 -2.17
C PHE A 461 20.70 13.21 -2.25
N SER A 462 20.96 12.23 -1.38
CA SER A 462 22.19 11.43 -1.44
C SER A 462 22.27 10.59 -2.71
N THR A 463 21.12 10.09 -3.19
CA THR A 463 21.04 9.32 -4.45
C THR A 463 21.37 10.14 -5.69
N LEU A 464 21.17 11.45 -5.62
CA LEU A 464 21.48 12.39 -6.70
C LEU A 464 22.88 13.01 -6.61
N GLY A 465 23.69 12.52 -5.66
CA GLY A 465 25.11 12.85 -5.57
C GLY A 465 25.51 13.82 -4.44
N TRP A 466 24.56 14.33 -3.63
CA TRP A 466 24.91 15.13 -2.47
C TRP A 466 25.89 14.35 -1.55
N PRO A 467 26.95 15.00 -0.98
CA PRO A 467 27.18 16.43 -0.79
C PRO A 467 27.83 17.15 -2.01
N ASP A 468 28.15 16.44 -3.08
CA ASP A 468 28.71 17.07 -4.27
C ASP A 468 27.63 17.83 -5.04
N LYS A 469 28.03 18.84 -5.79
CA LYS A 469 27.14 19.58 -6.68
C LYS A 469 27.11 18.90 -8.04
N THR A 470 26.20 17.93 -8.20
CA THR A 470 26.04 17.21 -9.47
C THR A 470 24.96 17.85 -10.33
N PRO A 471 25.02 17.71 -11.67
CA PRO A 471 23.95 18.16 -12.56
C PRO A 471 22.61 17.51 -12.22
N GLU A 472 22.61 16.25 -11.80
CA GLU A 472 21.43 15.50 -11.39
C GLU A 472 20.78 16.11 -10.14
N LEU A 473 21.59 16.46 -9.12
CA LEU A 473 21.09 17.10 -7.90
C LEU A 473 20.49 18.47 -8.21
N GLU A 474 21.15 19.26 -9.07
CA GLU A 474 20.67 20.59 -9.45
C GLU A 474 19.36 20.54 -10.22
N TYR A 475 19.15 19.52 -11.05
CA TYR A 475 18.00 19.42 -11.94
C TYR A 475 16.83 18.64 -11.37
N PHE A 476 17.08 17.48 -10.74
CA PHE A 476 16.04 16.55 -10.25
C PHE A 476 15.66 16.75 -8.78
N TYR A 477 16.36 17.57 -8.02
CA TYR A 477 16.05 17.88 -6.62
C TYR A 477 15.58 19.35 -6.46
N PRO A 478 14.55 19.67 -5.63
CA PRO A 478 13.72 18.74 -4.87
C PRO A 478 12.90 17.80 -5.76
N THR A 479 12.65 16.59 -5.27
CA THR A 479 11.85 15.61 -6.02
C THR A 479 10.36 16.02 -6.06
N ASN A 480 9.60 15.49 -7.00
CA ASN A 480 8.20 15.92 -7.18
C ASN A 480 7.25 15.18 -6.25
N THR A 481 7.37 13.86 -6.21
CA THR A 481 6.43 13.02 -5.47
C THR A 481 7.20 11.92 -4.75
N LEU A 482 6.85 11.71 -3.48
CA LEU A 482 7.16 10.51 -2.74
C LEU A 482 5.90 9.66 -2.68
N VAL A 483 5.97 8.40 -3.04
CA VAL A 483 4.88 7.43 -2.88
C VAL A 483 5.31 6.43 -1.81
N THR A 484 4.48 6.19 -0.81
CA THR A 484 4.80 5.24 0.26
C THR A 484 3.56 4.80 1.05
N GLY A 485 3.67 3.71 1.79
CA GLY A 485 2.65 3.30 2.76
C GLY A 485 2.51 4.27 3.93
N TYR A 486 1.31 4.42 4.44
CA TYR A 486 1.05 5.31 5.59
C TYR A 486 1.73 4.85 6.89
N ASP A 487 2.13 3.59 6.99
CA ASP A 487 2.73 2.98 8.18
C ASP A 487 4.18 3.43 8.44
N ILE A 488 4.83 4.09 7.46
CA ILE A 488 6.20 4.61 7.61
C ILE A 488 6.30 6.14 7.57
N ILE A 489 5.21 6.85 7.91
CA ILE A 489 5.21 8.32 7.99
C ILE A 489 6.31 8.83 8.92
N PHE A 490 6.38 8.32 10.14
CA PHE A 490 7.37 8.75 11.11
C PHE A 490 8.75 8.18 10.81
N PHE A 491 8.82 6.89 10.49
CA PHE A 491 10.10 6.20 10.29
C PHE A 491 10.91 6.80 9.13
N TRP A 492 10.24 7.18 8.05
CA TRP A 492 10.92 7.57 6.83
C TRP A 492 10.56 8.98 6.35
N VAL A 493 9.28 9.29 6.18
CA VAL A 493 8.84 10.57 5.61
C VAL A 493 9.29 11.75 6.46
N ALA A 494 8.99 11.72 7.77
CA ALA A 494 9.38 12.79 8.69
C ALA A 494 10.91 12.95 8.75
N ARG A 495 11.65 11.83 8.77
CA ARG A 495 13.11 11.83 8.81
C ARG A 495 13.72 12.39 7.53
N MET A 496 13.17 12.11 6.36
CA MET A 496 13.60 12.74 5.11
C MET A 496 13.35 14.24 5.11
N ILE A 497 12.20 14.69 5.60
CA ILE A 497 11.84 16.12 5.64
C ILE A 497 12.83 16.90 6.52
N PHE A 498 13.03 16.49 7.78
CA PHE A 498 13.94 17.25 8.65
C PHE A 498 15.40 17.15 8.21
N SER A 499 15.84 15.98 7.70
CA SER A 499 17.21 15.83 7.22
C SER A 499 17.48 16.69 6.00
N ALA A 500 16.55 16.72 5.04
CA ALA A 500 16.68 17.52 3.84
C ALA A 500 16.72 19.02 4.16
N ILE A 501 15.82 19.51 4.99
CA ILE A 501 15.78 20.92 5.38
C ILE A 501 17.09 21.32 6.07
N GLU A 502 17.61 20.47 6.98
CA GLU A 502 18.85 20.72 7.69
C GLU A 502 20.08 20.68 6.76
N GLN A 503 20.10 19.79 5.78
CA GLN A 503 21.29 19.59 4.93
C GLN A 503 21.29 20.47 3.68
N THR A 504 20.14 20.64 3.04
CA THR A 504 20.00 21.34 1.75
C THR A 504 19.29 22.70 1.85
N GLY A 505 18.61 22.97 2.96
CA GLY A 505 17.79 24.17 3.15
C GLY A 505 16.44 24.13 2.45
N GLN A 506 16.03 22.99 1.88
CA GLN A 506 14.81 22.82 1.09
C GLN A 506 14.04 21.56 1.52
N ALA A 507 12.72 21.58 1.31
CA ALA A 507 11.88 20.37 1.42
C ALA A 507 12.33 19.33 0.39
N PRO A 508 12.35 18.04 0.73
CA PRO A 508 12.87 17.00 -0.17
C PRO A 508 11.95 16.68 -1.35
N PHE A 509 10.64 16.89 -1.19
CA PHE A 509 9.61 16.60 -2.18
C PHE A 509 8.39 17.52 -1.99
N LYS A 510 7.68 17.76 -3.09
CA LYS A 510 6.47 18.61 -3.10
C LYS A 510 5.25 17.90 -2.56
N THR A 511 5.11 16.61 -2.89
CA THR A 511 3.94 15.82 -2.52
C THR A 511 4.38 14.48 -1.92
N VAL A 512 3.72 14.08 -0.85
CA VAL A 512 3.78 12.74 -0.28
C VAL A 512 2.44 12.06 -0.53
N PHE A 513 2.42 11.12 -1.45
CA PHE A 513 1.24 10.32 -1.75
C PHE A 513 1.26 9.05 -0.91
N MET A 514 0.34 8.97 0.05
CA MET A 514 0.20 7.83 0.95
C MET A 514 -0.77 6.83 0.37
N HIS A 515 -0.34 5.58 0.24
CA HIS A 515 -1.23 4.47 -0.08
C HIS A 515 -1.52 3.60 1.15
N GLY A 516 -2.59 2.81 1.08
CA GLY A 516 -2.92 1.81 2.09
C GLY A 516 -2.11 0.54 1.93
N ILE A 517 -2.37 -0.44 2.79
CA ILE A 517 -1.77 -1.76 2.72
C ILE A 517 -2.68 -2.75 1.99
N VAL A 518 -2.06 -3.80 1.42
CA VAL A 518 -2.83 -4.90 0.82
C VAL A 518 -3.21 -5.92 1.89
N ARG A 519 -4.49 -6.25 1.93
CA ARG A 519 -5.07 -7.24 2.85
C ARG A 519 -5.60 -8.45 2.08
N ASP A 520 -5.72 -9.57 2.77
CA ASP A 520 -6.36 -10.76 2.21
C ASP A 520 -7.90 -10.59 2.08
N GLU A 521 -8.59 -11.57 1.54
CA GLU A 521 -10.04 -11.52 1.35
C GLU A 521 -10.81 -11.33 2.66
N LEU A 522 -10.26 -11.78 3.79
CA LEU A 522 -10.84 -11.63 5.12
C LEU A 522 -10.51 -10.27 5.78
N GLY A 523 -9.73 -9.42 5.10
CA GLY A 523 -9.32 -8.11 5.61
C GLY A 523 -8.13 -8.16 6.59
N ARG A 524 -7.42 -9.28 6.72
CA ARG A 524 -6.23 -9.41 7.56
C ARG A 524 -5.00 -8.88 6.84
N LYS A 525 -4.08 -8.27 7.58
CA LYS A 525 -2.78 -7.86 7.04
C LYS A 525 -2.04 -9.11 6.51
N MET A 526 -1.52 -9.01 5.28
CA MET A 526 -0.72 -10.09 4.71
C MET A 526 0.63 -10.18 5.41
N SER A 527 1.03 -11.40 5.77
CA SER A 527 2.33 -11.66 6.35
C SER A 527 2.87 -13.03 5.92
N LYS A 528 4.21 -13.14 5.89
CA LYS A 528 4.87 -14.42 5.58
C LYS A 528 4.54 -15.51 6.59
N SER A 529 4.36 -15.13 7.86
CA SER A 529 4.02 -16.06 8.95
C SER A 529 2.61 -16.64 8.83
N LEU A 530 1.67 -15.87 8.28
CA LEU A 530 0.30 -16.36 8.03
C LEU A 530 0.14 -17.08 6.70
N GLY A 531 1.14 -16.98 5.79
CA GLY A 531 1.07 -17.59 4.46
C GLY A 531 -0.11 -17.11 3.61
N ASN A 532 -0.67 -15.93 3.92
CA ASN A 532 -1.88 -15.40 3.32
C ASN A 532 -1.63 -14.36 2.21
N GLY A 533 -0.36 -14.14 1.83
CA GLY A 533 0.03 -13.24 0.76
C GLY A 533 0.65 -14.01 -0.41
N PRO A 534 0.08 -13.95 -1.63
CA PRO A 534 0.67 -14.58 -2.81
C PRO A 534 2.01 -13.93 -3.18
N ASP A 535 2.90 -14.70 -3.78
CA ASP A 535 4.10 -14.15 -4.42
C ASP A 535 3.68 -13.39 -5.69
N PRO A 536 4.06 -12.12 -5.85
CA PRO A 536 3.75 -11.36 -7.06
C PRO A 536 4.19 -12.07 -8.35
N ILE A 537 5.31 -12.78 -8.33
CA ILE A 537 5.82 -13.51 -9.50
C ILE A 537 4.90 -14.67 -9.88
N ASP A 538 4.37 -15.40 -8.90
CA ASP A 538 3.42 -16.48 -9.17
C ASP A 538 2.13 -15.94 -9.78
N VAL A 539 1.67 -14.79 -9.30
CA VAL A 539 0.50 -14.09 -9.85
C VAL A 539 0.76 -13.64 -11.29
N ILE A 540 1.92 -13.04 -11.56
CA ILE A 540 2.33 -12.59 -12.90
C ILE A 540 2.42 -13.79 -13.86
N ASN A 541 3.02 -14.89 -13.43
CA ASN A 541 3.15 -16.09 -14.26
C ASN A 541 1.78 -16.70 -14.65
N ARG A 542 0.76 -16.53 -13.81
CA ARG A 542 -0.60 -17.05 -14.06
C ARG A 542 -1.48 -16.10 -14.86
N TYR A 543 -1.43 -14.80 -14.59
CA TYR A 543 -2.38 -13.82 -15.09
C TYR A 543 -1.75 -12.71 -15.94
N GLY A 544 -0.43 -12.56 -15.93
CA GLY A 544 0.32 -11.47 -16.53
C GLY A 544 0.55 -10.29 -15.60
N ALA A 545 1.59 -9.51 -15.90
CA ALA A 545 1.95 -8.34 -15.13
C ALA A 545 0.87 -7.24 -15.21
N ASP A 546 0.29 -7.02 -16.38
CA ASP A 546 -0.75 -6.02 -16.60
C ASP A 546 -2.01 -6.29 -15.78
N ALA A 547 -2.42 -7.56 -15.65
CA ALA A 547 -3.57 -7.92 -14.81
C ALA A 547 -3.33 -7.59 -13.33
N LEU A 548 -2.12 -7.87 -12.82
CA LEU A 548 -1.74 -7.53 -11.44
C LEU A 548 -1.69 -6.01 -11.24
N ARG A 549 -1.04 -5.28 -12.15
CA ARG A 549 -0.96 -3.81 -12.09
C ARG A 549 -2.35 -3.18 -12.09
N PHE A 550 -3.20 -3.62 -12.99
CA PHE A 550 -4.57 -3.12 -13.11
C PHE A 550 -5.40 -3.39 -11.84
N LEU A 551 -5.30 -4.60 -11.26
CA LEU A 551 -5.91 -4.91 -9.97
C LEU A 551 -5.47 -3.97 -8.84
N LEU A 552 -4.15 -3.68 -8.76
CA LEU A 552 -3.57 -2.90 -7.68
C LEU A 552 -3.93 -1.42 -7.76
N VAL A 553 -4.24 -0.91 -8.95
CA VAL A 553 -4.72 0.47 -9.13
C VAL A 553 -6.24 0.56 -9.02
N THR A 554 -6.98 -0.42 -9.54
CA THR A 554 -8.46 -0.39 -9.56
C THR A 554 -9.05 -0.43 -8.15
N GLY A 555 -9.87 0.58 -7.83
CA GLY A 555 -10.49 0.73 -6.51
C GLY A 555 -9.52 1.20 -5.43
N ASN A 556 -8.33 1.64 -5.80
CA ASN A 556 -7.39 2.28 -4.90
C ASN A 556 -7.82 3.74 -4.68
N SER A 557 -8.05 4.10 -3.41
CA SER A 557 -8.22 5.49 -2.97
C SER A 557 -7.06 5.88 -2.07
N PRO A 558 -6.61 7.13 -2.09
CA PRO A 558 -5.48 7.57 -1.28
C PRO A 558 -5.58 7.18 0.19
N GLY A 559 -4.60 6.47 0.69
CA GLY A 559 -4.47 6.05 2.08
C GLY A 559 -5.46 4.96 2.56
N ASN A 560 -6.23 4.36 1.67
CA ASN A 560 -7.14 3.27 2.02
C ASN A 560 -6.54 1.91 1.67
N ASP A 561 -6.81 0.93 2.54
CA ASP A 561 -6.37 -0.45 2.32
C ASP A 561 -7.15 -1.09 1.16
N ILE A 562 -6.48 -1.93 0.40
CA ILE A 562 -7.11 -2.71 -0.68
C ILE A 562 -7.16 -4.19 -0.31
N ARG A 563 -8.17 -4.90 -0.84
CA ARG A 563 -8.30 -6.36 -0.67
C ARG A 563 -7.91 -7.07 -1.95
N TYR A 564 -6.96 -8.00 -1.83
CA TYR A 564 -6.59 -8.93 -2.90
C TYR A 564 -7.58 -10.09 -2.95
N SER A 565 -7.99 -10.49 -4.15
CA SER A 565 -8.83 -11.67 -4.37
C SER A 565 -8.57 -12.27 -5.75
N GLU A 566 -8.56 -13.61 -5.82
CA GLU A 566 -8.37 -14.35 -7.08
C GLU A 566 -9.44 -13.99 -8.12
N LYS A 567 -10.70 -13.82 -7.72
CA LYS A 567 -11.78 -13.43 -8.64
C LYS A 567 -11.56 -12.04 -9.28
N ARG A 568 -11.00 -11.11 -8.52
CA ARG A 568 -10.73 -9.77 -9.04
C ARG A 568 -9.60 -9.77 -10.06
N ILE A 569 -8.53 -10.55 -9.84
CA ILE A 569 -7.44 -10.60 -10.82
C ILE A 569 -7.85 -11.34 -12.09
N GLU A 570 -8.70 -12.37 -11.99
CA GLU A 570 -9.30 -13.03 -13.17
C GLU A 570 -10.12 -12.03 -14.00
N ALA A 571 -10.90 -11.16 -13.36
CA ALA A 571 -11.63 -10.10 -14.07
C ALA A 571 -10.68 -9.11 -14.77
N CYS A 572 -9.55 -8.76 -14.15
CA CYS A 572 -8.54 -7.91 -14.77
C CYS A 572 -7.87 -8.58 -16.00
N ALA A 573 -7.57 -9.87 -15.91
CA ALA A 573 -7.04 -10.64 -17.04
C ALA A 573 -8.07 -10.75 -18.19
N ASN A 574 -9.34 -10.92 -17.86
CA ASN A 574 -10.43 -10.92 -18.84
C ASN A 574 -10.59 -9.56 -19.55
N PHE A 575 -10.37 -8.46 -18.83
CA PHE A 575 -10.33 -7.13 -19.44
C PHE A 575 -9.20 -7.00 -20.47
N ALA A 576 -7.99 -7.42 -20.12
CA ALA A 576 -6.87 -7.44 -21.07
C ALA A 576 -7.20 -8.28 -22.32
N ASN A 577 -7.81 -9.44 -22.13
CA ASN A 577 -8.25 -10.30 -23.23
C ASN A 577 -9.37 -9.66 -24.07
N LYS A 578 -10.29 -8.90 -23.47
CA LYS A 578 -11.31 -8.16 -24.22
C LYS A 578 -10.69 -7.09 -25.12
N LEU A 579 -9.75 -6.30 -24.59
CA LEU A 579 -9.00 -5.31 -25.37
C LEU A 579 -8.22 -5.97 -26.52
N TRP A 580 -7.57 -7.10 -26.25
CA TRP A 580 -6.88 -7.90 -27.25
C TRP A 580 -7.79 -8.33 -28.41
N ASN A 581 -8.98 -8.83 -28.08
CA ASN A 581 -9.94 -9.23 -29.09
C ASN A 581 -10.53 -8.04 -29.88
N ALA A 582 -10.71 -6.89 -29.23
CA ALA A 582 -11.09 -5.65 -29.90
C ALA A 582 -10.02 -5.20 -30.90
N ALA A 583 -8.75 -5.23 -30.51
CA ALA A 583 -7.63 -4.92 -31.40
C ALA A 583 -7.55 -5.89 -32.58
N ARG A 584 -7.73 -7.20 -32.36
CA ARG A 584 -7.82 -8.18 -33.44
C ARG A 584 -8.97 -7.90 -34.41
N TYR A 585 -10.11 -7.48 -33.90
CA TYR A 585 -11.23 -7.07 -34.75
C TYR A 585 -10.88 -5.85 -35.61
N VAL A 586 -10.17 -4.87 -35.07
CA VAL A 586 -9.66 -3.72 -35.85
C VAL A 586 -8.72 -4.20 -36.94
N HIS A 587 -7.75 -5.07 -36.64
CA HIS A 587 -6.84 -5.67 -37.63
C HIS A 587 -7.59 -6.34 -38.77
N MET A 588 -8.59 -7.15 -38.48
CA MET A 588 -9.41 -7.82 -39.50
C MET A 588 -10.12 -6.85 -40.48
N ASN A 589 -10.22 -5.58 -40.12
CA ASN A 589 -10.87 -4.56 -40.93
C ASN A 589 -9.90 -3.54 -41.54
N ILE A 590 -8.64 -3.53 -41.14
CA ILE A 590 -7.64 -2.55 -41.65
C ILE A 590 -6.50 -3.20 -42.43
N ASP A 591 -6.12 -4.47 -42.16
CA ASP A 591 -4.89 -5.07 -42.66
C ASP A 591 -4.85 -5.18 -44.20
N ASP A 592 -6.01 -5.34 -44.86
CA ASP A 592 -6.15 -5.41 -46.30
C ASP A 592 -6.38 -4.03 -46.99
N TYR A 593 -6.32 -2.94 -46.19
CA TYR A 593 -6.65 -1.58 -46.66
C TYR A 593 -5.51 -0.62 -46.31
N ASP A 594 -5.36 0.45 -47.07
CA ASP A 594 -4.48 1.56 -46.76
C ASP A 594 -5.18 2.54 -45.79
N VAL A 595 -5.01 2.33 -44.48
CA VAL A 595 -5.70 3.07 -43.44
C VAL A 595 -4.71 3.93 -42.69
N GLU A 596 -4.86 5.23 -42.79
CA GLU A 596 -4.06 6.20 -42.01
C GLU A 596 -4.57 6.31 -40.58
N ASN A 597 -3.68 6.37 -39.61
CA ASN A 597 -4.00 6.58 -38.17
C ASN A 597 -4.26 8.08 -37.90
N LYS A 598 -5.35 8.58 -38.43
CA LYS A 598 -5.84 9.97 -38.21
C LYS A 598 -7.37 9.98 -38.35
N LEU A 599 -8.01 11.01 -37.80
CA LEU A 599 -9.44 11.21 -38.02
C LEU A 599 -9.68 11.63 -39.46
N PRO A 600 -10.75 11.09 -40.13
CA PRO A 600 -11.16 11.55 -41.44
C PRO A 600 -11.77 12.95 -41.39
N ASP A 601 -11.80 13.63 -42.55
CA ASP A 601 -12.37 14.98 -42.65
C ASP A 601 -13.89 15.01 -42.35
N THR A 602 -14.58 13.91 -42.62
CA THR A 602 -16.03 13.78 -42.41
C THR A 602 -16.30 12.71 -41.33
N LEU A 603 -16.96 13.11 -40.25
CA LEU A 603 -17.38 12.25 -39.14
C LEU A 603 -18.91 12.12 -39.11
N THR A 604 -19.42 10.92 -39.00
CA THR A 604 -20.86 10.65 -38.75
C THR A 604 -21.22 10.91 -37.28
N THR A 605 -22.51 10.88 -36.93
CA THR A 605 -22.96 11.09 -35.54
C THR A 605 -22.34 10.09 -34.54
N GLU A 606 -22.28 8.81 -34.91
CA GLU A 606 -21.63 7.78 -34.06
C GLU A 606 -20.11 7.97 -33.96
N ASP A 607 -19.46 8.47 -35.04
CA ASP A 607 -18.00 8.79 -34.97
C ASP A 607 -17.74 9.95 -34.05
N LYS A 608 -18.51 11.01 -34.13
CA LYS A 608 -18.44 12.19 -33.26
C LYS A 608 -18.76 11.82 -31.82
N TRP A 609 -19.73 10.92 -31.62
CA TRP A 609 -20.08 10.41 -30.30
C TRP A 609 -18.88 9.73 -29.62
N ILE A 610 -18.23 8.76 -30.27
CA ILE A 610 -17.12 8.02 -29.65
C ILE A 610 -15.89 8.91 -29.43
N VAL A 611 -15.59 9.81 -30.39
CA VAL A 611 -14.47 10.76 -30.29
C VAL A 611 -14.70 11.75 -29.16
N SER A 612 -15.91 12.30 -29.02
CA SER A 612 -16.26 13.25 -27.95
C SER A 612 -16.27 12.56 -26.58
N LYS A 613 -16.79 11.33 -26.49
CA LYS A 613 -16.70 10.51 -25.25
C LYS A 613 -15.26 10.26 -24.84
N PHE A 614 -14.40 9.86 -25.79
CA PHE A 614 -12.97 9.69 -25.52
C PHE A 614 -12.32 10.99 -25.02
N ASN A 615 -12.61 12.07 -25.68
CA ASN A 615 -12.07 13.41 -25.36
C ASN A 615 -12.43 13.84 -23.93
N THR A 616 -13.67 13.60 -23.52
CA THR A 616 -14.13 13.82 -22.14
C THR A 616 -13.40 12.92 -21.14
N VAL A 617 -13.27 11.63 -21.45
CA VAL A 617 -12.56 10.66 -20.58
C VAL A 617 -11.08 11.04 -20.46
N ALA A 618 -10.42 11.46 -21.54
CA ALA A 618 -9.02 11.91 -21.48
C ALA A 618 -8.85 13.10 -20.52
N LYS A 619 -9.78 14.06 -20.52
CA LYS A 619 -9.80 15.16 -19.57
C LYS A 619 -9.95 14.66 -18.13
N GLU A 620 -10.96 13.85 -17.86
CA GLU A 620 -11.26 13.33 -16.51
C GLU A 620 -10.11 12.49 -15.96
N VAL A 621 -9.47 11.67 -16.80
CA VAL A 621 -8.30 10.86 -16.40
C VAL A 621 -7.13 11.75 -15.99
N ASN A 622 -6.77 12.75 -16.79
CA ASN A 622 -5.70 13.68 -16.45
C ASN A 622 -6.00 14.45 -15.15
N GLU A 623 -7.23 14.94 -14.97
CA GLU A 623 -7.64 15.65 -13.74
C GLU A 623 -7.55 14.76 -12.49
N ASN A 624 -7.92 13.47 -12.59
CA ASN A 624 -7.84 12.55 -11.49
C ASN A 624 -6.38 12.12 -11.18
N LEU A 625 -5.55 11.95 -12.20
CA LEU A 625 -4.11 11.68 -12.00
C LEU A 625 -3.39 12.86 -11.31
N GLU A 626 -3.74 14.11 -11.67
CA GLU A 626 -3.21 15.30 -10.97
C GLU A 626 -3.62 15.35 -9.49
N LYS A 627 -4.79 14.81 -9.14
CA LYS A 627 -5.30 14.71 -7.76
C LYS A 627 -4.83 13.45 -7.04
N PHE A 628 -4.03 12.61 -7.66
CA PHE A 628 -3.62 11.30 -7.15
C PHE A 628 -4.79 10.31 -6.93
N GLU A 629 -5.92 10.51 -7.60
CA GLU A 629 -7.07 9.60 -7.62
C GLU A 629 -6.93 8.55 -8.72
N LEU A 630 -5.84 7.76 -8.66
CA LEU A 630 -5.47 6.82 -9.71
C LEU A 630 -6.55 5.75 -9.94
N GLY A 631 -7.23 5.34 -8.86
CA GLY A 631 -8.31 4.35 -8.95
C GLY A 631 -9.53 4.87 -9.72
N ILE A 632 -9.86 6.16 -9.58
CA ILE A 632 -10.93 6.81 -10.36
C ILE A 632 -10.48 6.95 -11.82
N ALA A 633 -9.24 7.39 -12.05
CA ALA A 633 -8.69 7.54 -13.38
C ALA A 633 -8.77 6.22 -14.18
N VAL A 634 -8.28 5.11 -13.61
CA VAL A 634 -8.30 3.82 -14.30
C VAL A 634 -9.71 3.27 -14.49
N GLN A 635 -10.64 3.55 -13.58
CA GLN A 635 -12.04 3.15 -13.73
C GLN A 635 -12.70 3.85 -14.93
N LYS A 636 -12.44 5.14 -15.16
CA LYS A 636 -12.89 5.90 -16.32
C LYS A 636 -12.38 5.29 -17.63
N VAL A 637 -11.10 4.90 -17.66
CA VAL A 637 -10.50 4.22 -18.82
C VAL A 637 -11.18 2.88 -19.07
N TYR A 638 -11.42 2.09 -18.01
CA TYR A 638 -12.09 0.80 -18.11
C TYR A 638 -13.50 0.93 -18.69
N GLU A 639 -14.32 1.82 -18.12
CA GLU A 639 -15.70 2.06 -18.54
C GLU A 639 -15.76 2.51 -20.00
N PHE A 640 -14.87 3.40 -20.43
CA PHE A 640 -14.81 3.82 -21.82
C PHE A 640 -14.47 2.66 -22.77
N ILE A 641 -13.44 1.87 -22.45
CA ILE A 641 -13.02 0.74 -23.30
C ILE A 641 -14.11 -0.31 -23.36
N TRP A 642 -14.66 -0.70 -22.21
CA TRP A 642 -15.62 -1.79 -22.14
C TRP A 642 -16.98 -1.37 -22.68
N ASP A 643 -17.55 -0.31 -22.12
CA ASP A 643 -18.94 0.06 -22.38
C ASP A 643 -19.11 0.91 -23.64
N CYS A 644 -18.16 1.84 -23.92
CA CYS A 644 -18.31 2.71 -25.10
C CYS A 644 -17.69 2.10 -26.36
N TYR A 645 -16.40 1.73 -26.30
CA TYR A 645 -15.70 1.26 -27.49
C TYR A 645 -16.08 -0.16 -27.88
N CYS A 646 -15.94 -1.13 -26.95
CA CYS A 646 -16.17 -2.54 -27.28
C CYS A 646 -17.65 -2.90 -27.42
N ASP A 647 -18.51 -2.45 -26.51
CA ASP A 647 -19.90 -2.88 -26.50
C ASP A 647 -20.81 -2.07 -27.47
N TRP A 648 -20.37 -0.84 -27.77
CA TRP A 648 -21.17 0.01 -28.67
C TRP A 648 -20.46 0.39 -29.95
N TYR A 649 -19.34 1.12 -29.92
CA TYR A 649 -18.80 1.71 -31.14
C TYR A 649 -18.40 0.66 -32.18
N ILE A 650 -17.73 -0.42 -31.75
CA ILE A 650 -17.41 -1.53 -32.67
C ILE A 650 -18.68 -2.11 -33.33
N GLU A 651 -19.75 -2.28 -32.56
CA GLU A 651 -21.01 -2.82 -33.08
C GLU A 651 -21.73 -1.83 -34.02
N LEU A 652 -21.68 -0.53 -33.76
CA LEU A 652 -22.20 0.53 -34.62
C LEU A 652 -21.42 0.57 -35.95
N ALA A 653 -20.08 0.59 -35.87
CA ALA A 653 -19.21 0.64 -37.03
C ALA A 653 -19.41 -0.55 -38.01
N LYS A 654 -19.81 -1.73 -37.51
CA LYS A 654 -20.10 -2.91 -38.37
C LYS A 654 -21.16 -2.65 -39.43
N THR A 655 -22.02 -1.64 -39.28
CA THR A 655 -23.02 -1.30 -40.29
C THR A 655 -22.38 -0.73 -41.53
N ARG A 656 -21.23 -0.07 -41.42
CA ARG A 656 -20.50 0.65 -42.46
C ARG A 656 -19.32 -0.15 -43.03
N LEU A 657 -18.70 -1.02 -42.25
CA LEU A 657 -17.47 -1.74 -42.61
C LEU A 657 -17.62 -2.78 -43.70
N SER A 658 -18.85 -3.16 -44.07
CA SER A 658 -19.13 -4.16 -45.14
C SER A 658 -18.97 -3.61 -46.55
N GLY A 659 -18.72 -2.30 -46.70
CA GLY A 659 -18.53 -1.64 -47.98
C GLY A 659 -17.06 -1.33 -48.30
N ASP A 660 -16.78 -0.94 -49.58
CA ASP A 660 -15.46 -0.50 -50.04
C ASP A 660 -15.43 1.01 -50.36
N GLY A 661 -16.49 1.75 -50.00
CA GLY A 661 -16.60 3.18 -50.25
C GLY A 661 -15.94 4.05 -49.19
N GLU A 662 -15.98 5.38 -49.41
CA GLU A 662 -15.42 6.39 -48.54
C GLU A 662 -15.95 6.28 -47.10
N ASP A 663 -17.25 5.98 -46.92
CA ASP A 663 -17.85 5.81 -45.61
C ASP A 663 -17.25 4.64 -44.83
N ALA A 664 -16.99 3.50 -45.49
CA ALA A 664 -16.32 2.38 -44.85
C ALA A 664 -14.86 2.69 -44.52
N GLN A 665 -14.17 3.45 -45.38
CA GLN A 665 -12.80 3.89 -45.12
C GLN A 665 -12.74 4.86 -43.90
N ASN A 666 -13.68 5.78 -43.83
CA ASN A 666 -13.79 6.70 -42.68
C ASN A 666 -14.04 5.90 -41.36
N ALA A 667 -14.94 4.91 -41.40
CA ALA A 667 -15.19 4.04 -40.24
C ALA A 667 -13.93 3.27 -39.79
N ARG A 668 -13.12 2.75 -40.76
CA ARG A 668 -11.83 2.10 -40.45
C ARG A 668 -10.84 3.06 -39.78
N GLN A 669 -10.74 4.29 -40.30
CA GLN A 669 -9.87 5.32 -39.73
C GLN A 669 -10.27 5.67 -38.30
N VAL A 670 -11.55 5.86 -38.00
CA VAL A 670 -12.01 6.21 -36.64
C VAL A 670 -11.80 5.03 -35.71
N LEU A 671 -12.07 3.77 -36.14
CA LEU A 671 -11.76 2.57 -35.35
C LEU A 671 -10.27 2.51 -34.93
N LEU A 672 -9.38 2.72 -35.91
CA LEU A 672 -7.93 2.71 -35.68
C LEU A 672 -7.50 3.86 -34.79
N TYR A 673 -7.95 5.08 -35.07
CA TYR A 673 -7.61 6.28 -34.29
C TYR A 673 -8.03 6.12 -32.84
N VAL A 674 -9.27 5.70 -32.58
CA VAL A 674 -9.76 5.54 -31.20
C VAL A 674 -8.99 4.42 -30.48
N LEU A 675 -8.65 3.31 -31.17
CA LEU A 675 -7.81 2.27 -30.60
C LEU A 675 -6.43 2.81 -30.21
N ASP A 676 -5.74 3.53 -31.07
CA ASP A 676 -4.44 4.15 -30.76
C ASP A 676 -4.53 5.06 -29.54
N GLN A 677 -5.57 5.91 -29.47
CA GLN A 677 -5.78 6.80 -28.34
C GLN A 677 -6.08 6.03 -27.04
N ILE A 678 -6.83 4.94 -27.09
CA ILE A 678 -7.06 4.02 -25.97
C ILE A 678 -5.74 3.43 -25.47
N LEU A 679 -4.91 2.93 -26.38
CA LEU A 679 -3.63 2.32 -26.03
C LEU A 679 -2.71 3.31 -25.33
N ARG A 680 -2.67 4.56 -25.79
CA ARG A 680 -1.91 5.65 -25.13
C ARG A 680 -2.48 5.97 -23.74
N LEU A 681 -3.80 6.09 -23.60
CA LEU A 681 -4.46 6.44 -22.35
C LEU A 681 -4.29 5.34 -21.28
N LEU A 682 -4.33 4.07 -21.68
CA LEU A 682 -4.22 2.89 -20.82
C LEU A 682 -2.78 2.53 -20.49
N HIS A 683 -1.80 2.93 -21.31
CA HIS A 683 -0.39 2.51 -21.18
C HIS A 683 0.23 2.67 -19.79
N PRO A 684 0.01 3.75 -19.03
CA PRO A 684 0.56 3.88 -17.68
C PRO A 684 0.10 2.77 -16.73
N PHE A 685 -1.09 2.21 -16.94
CA PHE A 685 -1.71 1.19 -16.10
C PHE A 685 -1.38 -0.24 -16.55
N MET A 686 -1.43 -0.48 -17.86
CA MET A 686 -1.24 -1.80 -18.51
C MET A 686 -0.21 -1.70 -19.65
N PRO A 687 1.07 -1.55 -19.32
CA PRO A 687 2.08 -1.19 -20.32
C PRO A 687 2.39 -2.27 -21.35
N TYR A 688 2.29 -3.55 -20.98
CA TYR A 688 2.70 -4.64 -21.89
C TYR A 688 1.68 -4.88 -23.00
N VAL A 689 0.43 -5.05 -22.68
CA VAL A 689 -0.64 -5.30 -23.68
C VAL A 689 -0.80 -4.11 -24.61
N THR A 690 -0.66 -2.89 -24.07
CA THR A 690 -0.76 -1.67 -24.90
C THR A 690 0.42 -1.53 -25.84
N GLU A 691 1.64 -1.81 -25.39
CA GLU A 691 2.82 -1.81 -26.26
C GLU A 691 2.72 -2.90 -27.33
N GLU A 692 2.36 -4.15 -26.98
CA GLU A 692 2.26 -5.25 -27.93
C GLU A 692 1.25 -4.95 -29.03
N ILE A 693 0.07 -4.43 -28.69
CA ILE A 693 -0.94 -4.06 -29.67
C ILE A 693 -0.47 -2.87 -30.52
N TRP A 694 0.11 -1.83 -29.87
CA TRP A 694 0.53 -0.62 -30.54
C TRP A 694 1.60 -0.86 -31.59
N GLN A 695 2.53 -1.80 -31.33
CA GLN A 695 3.56 -2.22 -32.30
C GLN A 695 3.01 -2.96 -33.54
N THR A 696 1.73 -3.29 -33.55
CA THR A 696 1.08 -4.01 -34.65
C THR A 696 0.20 -3.13 -35.52
N ILE A 697 -0.21 -1.96 -35.04
CA ILE A 697 -1.05 -1.01 -35.79
C ILE A 697 -0.17 0.08 -36.45
N PRO A 698 -0.68 0.78 -37.48
CA PRO A 698 -0.01 1.98 -38.01
C PRO A 698 0.20 3.04 -36.92
N HIS A 699 1.43 3.47 -36.68
CA HIS A 699 1.78 4.46 -35.64
C HIS A 699 3.03 5.24 -36.04
N GLU A 700 3.26 6.38 -35.35
CA GLU A 700 4.49 7.15 -35.40
C GLU A 700 5.28 6.98 -34.12
N GLY A 701 6.63 6.91 -34.21
CA GLY A 701 7.53 6.75 -33.07
C GLY A 701 7.96 5.29 -32.84
N GLU A 702 8.79 5.07 -31.84
CA GLU A 702 9.41 3.77 -31.57
C GLU A 702 8.63 2.95 -30.54
N THR A 703 8.00 3.63 -29.58
CA THR A 703 7.27 3.01 -28.46
C THR A 703 6.11 3.89 -28.01
N VAL A 704 4.99 3.27 -27.61
CA VAL A 704 3.84 4.00 -27.05
C VAL A 704 4.23 4.77 -25.77
N MET A 705 5.26 4.33 -25.05
CA MET A 705 5.75 4.98 -23.85
C MET A 705 6.24 6.43 -24.07
N LEU A 706 6.68 6.74 -25.29
CA LEU A 706 7.15 8.08 -25.67
C LEU A 706 6.10 8.83 -26.52
N ALA A 707 5.01 8.18 -26.88
CA ALA A 707 3.91 8.83 -27.59
C ALA A 707 3.22 9.85 -26.69
N LYS A 708 2.69 10.92 -27.29
CA LYS A 708 2.01 11.97 -26.52
C LYS A 708 0.77 11.42 -25.80
N TYR A 709 0.66 11.68 -24.49
CA TYR A 709 -0.52 11.30 -23.71
C TYR A 709 -1.75 12.06 -24.19
N PRO A 710 -2.92 11.41 -24.30
CA PRO A 710 -4.13 12.08 -24.75
C PRO A 710 -4.55 13.22 -23.81
N GLU A 711 -4.91 14.35 -24.43
CA GLU A 711 -5.38 15.56 -23.75
C GLU A 711 -6.72 15.99 -24.35
N PHE A 712 -7.51 16.74 -23.60
CA PHE A 712 -8.76 17.32 -24.10
C PHE A 712 -8.52 18.32 -25.23
N LYS A 713 -9.30 18.22 -26.28
CA LYS A 713 -9.29 19.12 -27.43
C LYS A 713 -10.70 19.67 -27.65
N ALA A 714 -10.87 20.99 -27.60
CA ALA A 714 -12.17 21.61 -27.74
C ALA A 714 -12.85 21.36 -29.11
N GLU A 715 -12.04 21.20 -30.16
CA GLU A 715 -12.50 20.89 -31.53
C GLU A 715 -13.05 19.46 -31.68
N LEU A 716 -12.83 18.57 -30.71
CA LEU A 716 -13.34 17.20 -30.66
C LEU A 716 -14.47 17.01 -29.64
N ASP A 717 -15.08 18.09 -29.20
CA ASP A 717 -16.23 18.06 -28.30
C ASP A 717 -17.52 18.30 -29.06
N PHE A 718 -18.38 17.29 -29.21
CA PHE A 718 -19.60 17.25 -29.99
C PHE A 718 -20.82 16.94 -29.12
N PRO A 719 -21.24 17.82 -28.20
CA PRO A 719 -22.28 17.51 -27.21
C PRO A 719 -23.65 17.22 -27.84
N GLU A 720 -23.99 17.83 -29.00
CA GLU A 720 -25.25 17.58 -29.72
C GLU A 720 -25.29 16.16 -30.29
N ASP A 721 -24.22 15.75 -31.00
CA ASP A 721 -24.11 14.41 -31.57
C ASP A 721 -24.07 13.35 -30.48
N VAL A 722 -23.44 13.66 -29.32
CA VAL A 722 -23.46 12.76 -28.14
C VAL A 722 -24.89 12.56 -27.65
N ALA A 723 -25.65 13.66 -27.47
CA ALA A 723 -27.04 13.56 -27.02
C ALA A 723 -27.94 12.79 -28.01
N GLU A 724 -27.75 13.00 -29.31
CA GLU A 724 -28.47 12.27 -30.37
C GLU A 724 -28.17 10.77 -30.29
N MET A 725 -26.92 10.38 -30.25
CA MET A 725 -26.53 8.97 -30.21
C MET A 725 -27.00 8.29 -28.94
N GLU A 726 -26.92 8.94 -27.78
CA GLU A 726 -27.38 8.40 -26.50
C GLU A 726 -28.90 8.12 -26.50
N ARG A 727 -29.74 8.99 -27.15
CA ARG A 727 -31.17 8.72 -27.31
C ARG A 727 -31.42 7.42 -28.08
N VAL A 728 -30.70 7.20 -29.17
CA VAL A 728 -30.80 5.98 -29.98
C VAL A 728 -30.34 4.75 -29.17
N MET A 729 -29.23 4.89 -28.47
CA MET A 729 -28.68 3.82 -27.63
C MET A 729 -29.64 3.43 -26.48
N ASP A 730 -30.28 4.43 -25.86
CA ASP A 730 -31.26 4.20 -24.79
C ASP A 730 -32.50 3.45 -25.31
N ALA A 731 -33.00 3.81 -26.52
CA ALA A 731 -34.06 3.06 -27.15
C ALA A 731 -33.65 1.59 -27.44
N ILE A 732 -32.44 1.39 -27.96
CA ILE A 732 -31.92 0.04 -28.25
C ILE A 732 -31.80 -0.77 -26.93
N ARG A 733 -31.28 -0.20 -25.86
CA ARG A 733 -31.18 -0.83 -24.52
C ARG A 733 -32.57 -1.21 -23.99
N ALA A 734 -33.51 -0.29 -24.07
CA ALA A 734 -34.87 -0.49 -23.60
C ALA A 734 -35.60 -1.62 -24.37
N ILE A 735 -35.46 -1.65 -25.72
CA ILE A 735 -35.98 -2.72 -26.55
C ILE A 735 -35.34 -4.06 -26.19
N ARG A 736 -34.00 -4.11 -26.09
CA ARG A 736 -33.26 -5.35 -25.71
C ARG A 736 -33.72 -5.88 -24.35
N ASN A 737 -33.81 -5.02 -23.35
CA ASN A 737 -34.27 -5.39 -22.02
C ASN A 737 -35.67 -5.97 -22.05
N ARG A 738 -36.60 -5.32 -22.77
CA ARG A 738 -37.96 -5.78 -22.87
C ARG A 738 -38.06 -7.12 -23.59
N ARG A 739 -37.28 -7.32 -24.66
CA ARG A 739 -37.20 -8.59 -25.39
C ARG A 739 -36.65 -9.71 -24.50
N SER A 740 -35.62 -9.39 -23.70
CA SER A 740 -35.04 -10.33 -22.72
C SER A 740 -36.03 -10.75 -21.63
N GLU A 741 -36.75 -9.78 -21.06
CA GLU A 741 -37.84 -10.05 -20.10
C GLU A 741 -38.92 -10.97 -20.63
N MET A 742 -39.21 -10.83 -21.93
CA MET A 742 -40.19 -11.66 -22.64
C MET A 742 -39.59 -12.96 -23.21
N ASN A 743 -38.30 -13.24 -22.96
CA ASN A 743 -37.57 -14.39 -23.50
C ASN A 743 -37.63 -14.52 -25.05
N VAL A 744 -37.63 -13.39 -25.74
CA VAL A 744 -37.66 -13.36 -27.21
C VAL A 744 -36.23 -13.61 -27.76
N PRO A 745 -36.00 -14.64 -28.55
CA PRO A 745 -34.67 -14.93 -29.07
C PRO A 745 -34.18 -13.81 -30.01
N PRO A 746 -32.85 -13.49 -30.02
CA PRO A 746 -32.29 -12.46 -30.90
C PRO A 746 -32.55 -12.69 -32.40
N SER A 747 -32.69 -13.94 -32.83
CA SER A 747 -32.95 -14.29 -34.21
C SER A 747 -34.36 -13.90 -34.70
N LYS A 748 -35.32 -13.70 -33.76
CA LYS A 748 -36.68 -13.28 -34.10
C LYS A 748 -36.68 -11.76 -34.25
N LYS A 749 -36.90 -11.29 -35.49
CA LYS A 749 -36.99 -9.85 -35.79
C LYS A 749 -38.44 -9.40 -35.71
N ALA A 750 -38.63 -8.13 -35.31
CA ALA A 750 -39.98 -7.53 -35.20
C ALA A 750 -39.95 -6.10 -35.71
N LYS A 751 -41.10 -5.61 -36.20
CA LYS A 751 -41.25 -4.20 -36.56
C LYS A 751 -41.32 -3.34 -35.31
N VAL A 752 -40.67 -2.16 -35.38
CA VAL A 752 -40.57 -1.22 -34.26
C VAL A 752 -41.13 0.12 -34.70
N TYR A 753 -42.01 0.70 -33.90
CA TYR A 753 -42.54 2.05 -34.10
C TYR A 753 -42.04 2.96 -33.01
N VAL A 754 -41.43 4.07 -33.37
CA VAL A 754 -40.82 5.03 -32.44
C VAL A 754 -41.61 6.33 -32.47
N ALA A 755 -42.40 6.58 -31.46
CA ALA A 755 -43.09 7.87 -31.23
C ALA A 755 -42.17 8.82 -30.48
N THR A 756 -41.77 9.91 -31.13
CA THR A 756 -40.82 10.86 -30.57
C THR A 756 -40.92 12.25 -31.23
N LYS A 757 -40.53 13.28 -30.50
CA LYS A 757 -40.32 14.62 -31.08
C LYS A 757 -38.93 14.81 -31.72
N PHE A 758 -38.04 13.83 -31.60
CA PHE A 758 -36.69 13.82 -32.19
C PHE A 758 -36.65 12.92 -33.44
N ALA A 759 -37.56 13.16 -34.39
CA ALA A 759 -37.77 12.29 -35.55
C ALA A 759 -36.49 12.10 -36.39
N ASP A 760 -35.74 13.16 -36.66
CA ASP A 760 -34.49 13.09 -37.43
C ASP A 760 -33.44 12.20 -36.75
N THR A 761 -33.23 12.34 -35.45
CA THR A 761 -32.31 11.52 -34.65
C THR A 761 -32.63 10.02 -34.80
N PHE A 762 -33.91 9.63 -34.64
CA PHE A 762 -34.30 8.23 -34.72
C PHE A 762 -34.37 7.70 -36.16
N THR A 763 -34.67 8.57 -37.15
CA THR A 763 -34.60 8.21 -38.58
C THR A 763 -33.16 7.89 -38.97
N ASN A 764 -32.22 8.75 -38.61
CA ASN A 764 -30.78 8.51 -38.79
C ASN A 764 -30.30 7.26 -38.03
N GLY A 765 -30.83 7.01 -36.81
CA GLY A 765 -30.53 5.87 -35.98
C GLY A 765 -31.18 4.54 -36.38
N THR A 766 -32.07 4.55 -37.41
CA THR A 766 -32.78 3.35 -37.87
C THR A 766 -31.86 2.16 -38.18
N PRO A 767 -30.73 2.29 -38.88
CA PRO A 767 -29.84 1.15 -39.15
C PRO A 767 -29.31 0.50 -37.87
N PHE A 768 -29.06 1.28 -36.85
CA PHE A 768 -28.58 0.80 -35.57
C PHE A 768 -29.66 0.07 -34.77
N ILE A 769 -30.90 0.61 -34.77
CA ILE A 769 -32.04 -0.04 -34.10
C ILE A 769 -32.34 -1.36 -34.83
N GLN A 770 -32.36 -1.41 -36.17
CA GLN A 770 -32.56 -2.62 -36.94
C GLN A 770 -31.54 -3.71 -36.59
N LYS A 771 -30.26 -3.35 -36.55
CA LYS A 771 -29.19 -4.32 -36.31
C LYS A 771 -29.11 -4.71 -34.83
N LEU A 772 -29.10 -3.74 -33.92
CA LEU A 772 -28.78 -3.98 -32.52
C LEU A 772 -30.00 -4.29 -31.66
N ALA A 773 -31.22 -3.91 -32.07
CA ALA A 773 -32.45 -4.28 -31.38
C ALA A 773 -33.21 -5.41 -32.05
N SER A 774 -32.64 -6.01 -33.11
CA SER A 774 -33.26 -7.07 -33.90
C SER A 774 -34.63 -6.66 -34.49
N ALA A 775 -34.68 -5.46 -35.07
CA ALA A 775 -35.83 -4.99 -35.81
C ALA A 775 -35.67 -5.34 -37.29
N ASN A 776 -36.78 -5.69 -37.99
CA ASN A 776 -36.83 -5.86 -39.42
C ASN A 776 -37.17 -4.54 -40.13
N GLU A 777 -37.97 -3.71 -39.51
CA GLU A 777 -38.39 -2.40 -39.98
C GLU A 777 -38.52 -1.44 -38.77
N VAL A 778 -38.22 -0.15 -38.98
CA VAL A 778 -38.41 0.90 -37.98
C VAL A 778 -39.17 2.04 -38.62
N GLU A 779 -40.29 2.41 -38.01
CA GLU A 779 -41.07 3.58 -38.43
C GLU A 779 -40.98 4.65 -37.31
N VAL A 780 -40.75 5.90 -37.72
CA VAL A 780 -40.60 7.03 -36.81
C VAL A 780 -41.65 8.09 -37.10
N ALA A 781 -42.36 8.55 -36.08
CA ALA A 781 -43.31 9.64 -36.14
C ALA A 781 -43.52 10.29 -34.77
N GLU A 782 -44.19 11.42 -34.70
CA GLU A 782 -44.51 12.07 -33.41
C GLU A 782 -45.51 11.25 -32.55
N HIS A 783 -46.40 10.52 -33.22
CA HIS A 783 -47.44 9.72 -32.53
C HIS A 783 -47.71 8.43 -33.28
N PHE A 784 -47.94 7.36 -32.55
CA PHE A 784 -48.47 6.09 -33.05
C PHE A 784 -49.59 5.61 -32.11
N ASP A 785 -50.61 4.97 -32.74
CA ASP A 785 -51.65 4.20 -32.05
C ASP A 785 -51.64 2.77 -32.59
N ILE A 786 -50.99 1.90 -31.86
CA ILE A 786 -50.76 0.50 -32.27
C ILE A 786 -51.44 -0.43 -31.25
N GLU A 787 -52.60 -0.95 -31.64
CA GLU A 787 -53.28 -1.92 -30.79
C GLU A 787 -52.49 -3.22 -30.65
N GLY A 788 -52.52 -3.83 -29.49
CA GLY A 788 -51.82 -5.10 -29.22
C GLY A 788 -50.31 -5.03 -29.29
N ALA A 789 -49.72 -3.84 -29.10
CA ALA A 789 -48.26 -3.68 -29.02
C ALA A 789 -47.72 -3.67 -27.60
N VAL A 790 -46.55 -4.25 -27.44
CA VAL A 790 -45.71 -4.05 -26.26
C VAL A 790 -45.15 -2.63 -26.29
N THR A 791 -45.37 -1.88 -25.22
CA THR A 791 -44.87 -0.51 -25.08
C THR A 791 -43.59 -0.46 -24.24
N VAL A 792 -42.61 0.24 -24.76
CA VAL A 792 -41.34 0.57 -24.06
C VAL A 792 -41.24 2.10 -24.01
N VAL A 793 -40.90 2.66 -22.85
CA VAL A 793 -40.79 4.11 -22.67
C VAL A 793 -39.38 4.46 -22.25
N THR A 794 -38.79 5.41 -22.96
CA THR A 794 -37.55 6.09 -22.59
C THR A 794 -37.83 7.55 -22.26
N ALA A 795 -36.83 8.31 -21.90
CA ALA A 795 -36.97 9.76 -21.64
C ALA A 795 -37.48 10.52 -22.89
N ASP A 796 -37.02 10.11 -24.07
CA ASP A 796 -37.19 10.85 -25.32
C ASP A 796 -38.06 10.13 -26.38
N ALA A 797 -38.50 8.90 -26.11
CA ALA A 797 -39.33 8.13 -27.06
C ALA A 797 -40.27 7.16 -26.36
N LYS A 798 -41.42 6.90 -27.00
CA LYS A 798 -42.35 5.83 -26.70
C LYS A 798 -42.33 4.83 -27.87
N ILE A 799 -41.93 3.61 -27.57
CA ILE A 799 -41.64 2.60 -28.60
C ILE A 799 -42.70 1.51 -28.51
N TYR A 800 -43.24 1.13 -29.68
CA TYR A 800 -44.24 0.09 -29.75
C TYR A 800 -43.71 -1.05 -30.61
N ILE A 801 -43.87 -2.28 -30.13
CA ILE A 801 -43.49 -3.50 -30.83
C ILE A 801 -44.69 -4.42 -30.87
N PRO A 802 -45.26 -4.79 -32.03
CA PRO A 802 -46.40 -5.67 -32.12
C PRO A 802 -46.18 -7.00 -31.42
N LEU A 803 -47.02 -7.35 -30.47
CA LEU A 803 -46.87 -8.56 -29.68
C LEU A 803 -46.90 -9.83 -30.58
N SER A 804 -47.69 -9.84 -31.63
CA SER A 804 -47.76 -10.93 -32.60
C SER A 804 -46.46 -11.24 -33.32
N GLU A 805 -45.55 -10.24 -33.41
CA GLU A 805 -44.22 -10.40 -34.01
C GLU A 805 -43.19 -10.85 -33.02
N LEU A 806 -43.38 -10.56 -31.72
CA LEU A 806 -42.46 -10.95 -30.66
C LEU A 806 -42.68 -12.38 -30.18
N VAL A 807 -43.93 -12.81 -30.10
CA VAL A 807 -44.30 -14.08 -29.48
C VAL A 807 -45.14 -14.85 -30.50
N ASP A 808 -44.77 -16.10 -30.76
CA ASP A 808 -45.71 -17.05 -31.36
C ASP A 808 -46.69 -17.42 -30.29
N LYS A 809 -47.93 -16.87 -30.37
CA LYS A 809 -48.95 -16.96 -29.33
C LYS A 809 -49.22 -18.42 -28.97
N ASP A 810 -49.29 -19.30 -29.98
CA ASP A 810 -49.58 -20.72 -29.78
C ASP A 810 -48.36 -21.46 -29.16
N ALA A 811 -47.15 -21.18 -29.66
CA ALA A 811 -45.93 -21.74 -29.12
C ALA A 811 -45.66 -21.27 -27.67
N GLU A 812 -45.90 -20.00 -27.37
CA GLU A 812 -45.70 -19.46 -26.01
C GLU A 812 -46.77 -19.95 -25.03
N LEU A 813 -48.02 -20.04 -25.45
CA LEU A 813 -49.05 -20.67 -24.67
C LEU A 813 -48.72 -22.15 -24.38
N ALA A 814 -48.21 -22.89 -25.37
CA ALA A 814 -47.75 -24.25 -25.16
C ALA A 814 -46.56 -24.32 -24.16
N ARG A 815 -45.60 -23.40 -24.29
CA ARG A 815 -44.45 -23.29 -23.37
C ARG A 815 -44.89 -22.97 -21.94
N LEU A 816 -45.70 -21.93 -21.76
CA LEU A 816 -46.23 -21.51 -20.46
C LEU A 816 -47.07 -22.59 -19.79
N ASN A 817 -47.93 -23.29 -20.56
CA ASN A 817 -48.71 -24.41 -20.06
C ASN A 817 -47.80 -25.56 -19.58
N LYS A 818 -46.73 -25.88 -20.36
CA LYS A 818 -45.76 -26.90 -19.97
C LYS A 818 -44.98 -26.49 -18.71
N GLU A 819 -44.59 -25.23 -18.57
CA GLU A 819 -43.93 -24.68 -17.41
C GLU A 819 -44.85 -24.70 -16.19
N LEU A 820 -46.10 -24.28 -16.38
CA LEU A 820 -47.13 -24.32 -15.31
C LEU A 820 -47.29 -25.73 -14.76
N GLU A 821 -47.38 -26.73 -15.60
CA GLU A 821 -47.49 -28.14 -15.21
C GLU A 821 -46.23 -28.61 -14.46
N GLN A 822 -45.04 -28.20 -14.87
CA GLN A 822 -43.80 -28.52 -14.17
C GLN A 822 -43.76 -27.89 -12.77
N VAL A 823 -44.11 -26.60 -12.65
CA VAL A 823 -44.13 -25.90 -11.37
C VAL A 823 -45.20 -26.48 -10.44
N LYS A 824 -46.39 -26.80 -10.95
CA LYS A 824 -47.43 -27.51 -10.18
C LYS A 824 -46.95 -28.85 -9.65
N LYS A 825 -46.24 -29.65 -10.47
CA LYS A 825 -45.65 -30.93 -10.06
C LYS A 825 -44.63 -30.77 -8.94
N ARG A 826 -43.75 -29.73 -9.05
CA ARG A 826 -42.75 -29.41 -8.01
C ARG A 826 -43.44 -28.86 -6.74
N LEU A 827 -44.55 -28.13 -6.84
CA LEU A 827 -45.31 -27.67 -5.70
C LEU A 827 -45.96 -28.87 -4.98
N ALA A 828 -46.62 -29.78 -5.72
CA ALA A 828 -47.20 -30.99 -5.14
C ALA A 828 -46.19 -31.86 -4.41
N GLN A 829 -44.94 -31.95 -4.91
CA GLN A 829 -43.85 -32.64 -4.22
C GLN A 829 -43.46 -31.95 -2.91
N SER A 830 -43.44 -30.61 -2.89
CA SER A 830 -43.13 -29.85 -1.66
C SER A 830 -44.27 -29.93 -0.63
N GLU A 831 -45.53 -29.85 -1.08
CA GLU A 831 -46.70 -29.99 -0.24
C GLU A 831 -46.86 -31.44 0.28
N GLY A 832 -46.56 -32.43 -0.56
CA GLY A 832 -46.56 -33.84 -0.16
C GLY A 832 -45.50 -34.10 0.96
N LYS A 833 -44.37 -33.46 0.95
CA LYS A 833 -43.42 -33.53 2.09
C LYS A 833 -43.97 -32.87 3.34
N LEU A 834 -44.61 -31.71 3.20
CA LEU A 834 -45.20 -30.99 4.35
C LEU A 834 -46.41 -31.69 4.94
N ASN A 835 -47.18 -32.45 4.14
CA ASN A 835 -48.32 -33.23 4.56
C ASN A 835 -47.93 -34.63 5.10
N ASN A 836 -46.69 -35.03 4.98
CA ASN A 836 -46.19 -36.30 5.52
C ASN A 836 -45.87 -36.12 7.00
N ALA A 837 -46.74 -36.64 7.88
CA ALA A 837 -46.58 -36.56 9.33
C ALA A 837 -45.26 -37.14 9.84
N GLY A 838 -44.71 -38.19 9.16
CA GLY A 838 -43.43 -38.77 9.52
C GLY A 838 -42.22 -37.89 9.15
N PHE A 839 -42.34 -37.08 8.10
CA PHE A 839 -41.32 -36.08 7.74
C PHE A 839 -41.38 -34.90 8.71
N VAL A 840 -42.53 -34.33 8.96
CA VAL A 840 -42.71 -33.19 9.83
C VAL A 840 -42.30 -33.49 11.29
N ALA A 841 -42.48 -34.72 11.76
CA ALA A 841 -42.10 -35.14 13.12
C ALA A 841 -40.59 -35.39 13.30
N LYS A 842 -39.85 -35.64 12.20
CA LYS A 842 -38.43 -36.03 12.25
C LYS A 842 -37.47 -35.01 11.67
N ALA A 843 -37.94 -34.08 10.82
CA ALA A 843 -37.08 -33.09 10.20
C ALA A 843 -36.79 -31.90 11.13
N PRO A 844 -35.56 -31.33 11.12
CA PRO A 844 -35.26 -30.09 11.83
C PRO A 844 -36.15 -28.94 11.38
N GLU A 845 -36.55 -28.08 12.31
CA GLU A 845 -37.43 -26.93 12.06
C GLU A 845 -37.00 -26.04 10.90
N ALA A 846 -35.68 -25.79 10.82
CA ALA A 846 -35.06 -25.04 9.70
C ALA A 846 -35.30 -25.70 8.33
N VAL A 847 -35.41 -27.03 8.25
CA VAL A 847 -35.68 -27.75 7.00
C VAL A 847 -37.17 -27.65 6.64
N ILE A 848 -38.04 -27.72 7.63
CA ILE A 848 -39.50 -27.54 7.44
C ILE A 848 -39.79 -26.12 6.94
N GLU A 849 -39.21 -25.09 7.56
CA GLU A 849 -39.35 -23.69 7.12
C GLU A 849 -38.79 -23.46 5.71
N LYS A 850 -37.65 -24.07 5.36
CA LYS A 850 -37.11 -24.03 4.01
C LYS A 850 -38.07 -24.66 2.97
N VAL A 851 -38.71 -25.76 3.28
CA VAL A 851 -39.69 -26.41 2.37
C VAL A 851 -40.95 -25.57 2.27
N LYS A 852 -41.46 -24.94 3.35
CA LYS A 852 -42.58 -24.00 3.33
C LYS A 852 -42.28 -22.78 2.44
N GLY A 853 -41.09 -22.19 2.59
CA GLY A 853 -40.65 -21.07 1.76
C GLY A 853 -40.54 -21.44 0.27
N GLN A 854 -40.09 -22.66 -0.04
CA GLN A 854 -40.08 -23.17 -1.41
C GLN A 854 -41.49 -23.38 -1.97
N ALA A 855 -42.42 -23.85 -1.17
CA ALA A 855 -43.81 -24.02 -1.57
C ALA A 855 -44.51 -22.67 -1.83
N ALA A 856 -44.24 -21.67 -0.97
CA ALA A 856 -44.77 -20.31 -1.13
C ALA A 856 -44.29 -19.66 -2.44
N LYS A 857 -42.97 -19.72 -2.72
CA LYS A 857 -42.39 -19.21 -3.97
C LYS A 857 -42.96 -19.89 -5.22
N LYS A 858 -43.27 -21.19 -5.16
CA LYS A 858 -43.86 -21.91 -6.27
C LYS A 858 -45.32 -21.53 -6.50
N ARG A 859 -46.09 -21.24 -5.44
CA ARG A 859 -47.47 -20.70 -5.58
C ARG A 859 -47.45 -19.34 -6.25
N GLU A 860 -46.55 -18.46 -5.84
CA GLU A 860 -46.37 -17.15 -6.47
C GLU A 860 -46.01 -17.29 -7.95
N GLN A 861 -45.08 -18.20 -8.29
CA GLN A 861 -44.68 -18.49 -9.66
C GLN A 861 -45.89 -19.04 -10.51
N ILE A 862 -46.70 -19.90 -9.92
CA ILE A 862 -47.94 -20.39 -10.58
C ILE A 862 -48.90 -19.24 -10.88
N ALA A 863 -49.07 -18.31 -9.93
CA ALA A 863 -49.96 -17.17 -10.12
C ALA A 863 -49.46 -16.26 -11.25
N LEU A 864 -48.14 -16.00 -11.31
CA LEU A 864 -47.52 -15.20 -12.37
C LEU A 864 -47.66 -15.87 -13.75
N ILE A 865 -47.38 -17.19 -13.87
CA ILE A 865 -47.51 -17.93 -15.12
C ILE A 865 -48.98 -17.97 -15.57
N THR A 866 -49.90 -18.13 -14.64
CA THR A 866 -51.37 -18.15 -14.95
C THR A 866 -51.81 -16.79 -15.48
N ALA A 867 -51.40 -15.69 -14.82
CA ALA A 867 -51.70 -14.34 -15.29
C ALA A 867 -51.09 -14.07 -16.69
N ALA A 868 -49.87 -14.59 -16.95
CA ALA A 868 -49.25 -14.49 -18.29
C ALA A 868 -50.04 -15.30 -19.36
N ILE A 869 -50.51 -16.47 -19.02
CA ILE A 869 -51.38 -17.28 -19.92
C ILE A 869 -52.68 -16.55 -20.22
N ASP A 870 -53.31 -15.95 -19.23
CA ASP A 870 -54.58 -15.25 -19.42
C ASP A 870 -54.41 -13.93 -20.20
N ALA A 871 -53.27 -13.27 -20.07
CA ALA A 871 -52.93 -12.09 -20.87
C ALA A 871 -52.66 -12.42 -22.34
N LEU A 872 -52.31 -13.67 -22.64
CA LEU A 872 -52.05 -14.17 -24.02
C LEU A 872 -53.33 -14.76 -24.68
N LYS A 873 -54.34 -15.09 -23.95
CA LYS A 873 -55.63 -15.54 -24.52
C LYS A 873 -56.46 -14.40 -25.07
#